data_69339082cf4a469c00e161fca063c161
#
_entry.id   69339082cf4a469c00e161fca063c161
#
_cell.length_a   1.000
_cell.length_b   1.000
_cell.length_c   1.000
_cell.angle_alpha   90.00
_cell.angle_beta   90.00
_cell.angle_gamma   90.00
#
_symmetry.space_group_name_H-M   'P 1'
#
loop_
_entity.id
_entity.type
_entity.pdbx_description
1 polymer ?
#
loop_
_entity_poly.entity_id
_entity_poly.type
_entity_poly.pdbx_seq_one_letter_code
_entity_poly.pdbx_strand_id
1 'polypeptide(L)'
;MSRSPESSDESESAPDGPSEDSTRPAPSSDRFSVLRLSGDSFPGALLGKLPGKEPLNPVVFFVSATIIAIVALAALIAPDLVKSAFGAAVTWTSRWFGSFYILLITAALVFILGLAFSRFGRIRLGPDNSTPDFSTFAWTAMLFAAGIGTEILFFAVAEPVDQYVHPPTGDAQTIPPAARAREAIVLSLFHYGISGWGLYALVGLAMAYFAYRRRDTLTLRSTLRPLLGRHTEGVIGDIVDAAALVGGVFGIAASLGVGVVQLNVALNILFGLPQGFPTQIGLTALAVIMATVSAVSGVDRGVRVLSTINVLLAIGLALWVLITGDAAFLIDALIGSIGDFFTRFPQLTLETYAYNRPEDWLNAWTLFFWAWWIAWAAFVGMFLARISRGRTIRQFVLGSLLLPFCYILMWVAIFGNHALDLVIRGNGEFRDITLERPEQGLYWILEHLPGQKILIALALFVGILFYVTSADSGALVMANLSSRIRSARQDAAPWLRIFRAALTGILTIAMLVAGGIPILQQATIVMALPFSGVLILIMYTLWRSLSTEDTYNQALSQADRNRALGFNGSAAGLEQTPWRERLTHTLNSVSPDEAGNAMERRIVPALEAVATELRKENVSAEVFVEGPEAQDPDDERTFLGRASLVVSSHPATDSGEEQSSSIDSFRYVVRMVVTPVPAYGFAVHEADDLTVRLEVRPHSGGQGYDVVDWNSDQVAHDVLDHYERWLEYVGTSEKSESRFSRRL
;
A
#
# COMPACT_ATOMS: atom_id res chain seq x y z
N MET A 1 38.62 64.18 18.20
CA MET A 1 39.58 64.88 17.34
C MET A 1 39.36 64.31 15.96
N SER A 2 38.56 65.02 15.15
CA SER A 2 38.84 66.01 14.10
C SER A 2 39.47 65.32 12.88
N ARG A 3 39.03 65.42 11.67
CA ARG A 3 38.14 66.28 10.88
C ARG A 3 38.07 65.74 9.48
N SER A 4 36.92 65.81 8.87
CA SER A 4 36.78 65.89 7.42
C SER A 4 37.35 67.30 6.95
N PRO A 5 37.51 67.62 5.66
CA PRO A 5 36.40 67.80 4.69
C PRO A 5 36.78 67.63 3.18
N GLU A 6 35.76 67.49 2.31
CA GLU A 6 35.37 68.33 1.16
C GLU A 6 36.34 68.34 -0.06
N SER A 7 36.01 68.49 -1.30
CA SER A 7 34.80 68.80 -2.10
C SER A 7 35.20 68.87 -3.59
N SER A 8 34.20 68.93 -4.44
CA SER A 8 33.97 69.63 -5.70
C SER A 8 34.49 68.96 -7.00
N ASP A 9 33.64 68.69 -7.91
CA ASP A 9 32.79 69.37 -8.84
C ASP A 9 33.30 69.43 -10.29
N GLU A 10 32.34 69.36 -11.18
CA GLU A 10 32.27 69.82 -12.59
C GLU A 10 32.64 68.83 -13.69
N SER A 11 31.71 68.33 -14.42
CA SER A 11 30.88 68.80 -15.57
C SER A 11 31.61 68.69 -16.91
N GLU A 12 31.01 68.10 -17.88
CA GLU A 12 30.54 68.63 -19.17
C GLU A 12 30.49 67.59 -20.32
N SER A 13 29.33 67.48 -20.86
CA SER A 13 28.86 67.50 -22.25
C SER A 13 29.20 66.33 -23.21
N ALA A 14 28.10 65.84 -23.75
CA ALA A 14 27.94 65.05 -24.99
C ALA A 14 28.30 65.88 -26.23
N PRO A 15 28.44 65.28 -27.48
CA PRO A 15 27.24 65.08 -28.30
C PRO A 15 27.18 63.83 -29.25
N ASP A 16 25.96 63.53 -29.61
CA ASP A 16 25.33 63.03 -30.85
C ASP A 16 26.00 62.02 -31.80
N GLY A 17 25.23 60.93 -32.01
CA GLY A 17 24.84 59.97 -32.99
C GLY A 17 25.34 60.00 -34.46
N PRO A 18 24.90 59.14 -35.40
CA PRO A 18 23.61 58.44 -35.46
C PRO A 18 23.64 56.92 -35.94
N SER A 19 22.51 56.23 -35.72
CA SER A 19 21.78 55.22 -36.51
C SER A 19 22.47 54.15 -37.33
N GLU A 20 22.13 52.88 -37.12
CA GLU A 20 21.35 52.02 -38.04
C GLU A 20 21.07 50.64 -37.47
N ASP A 21 19.85 50.39 -37.37
CA ASP A 21 18.98 49.21 -37.58
C ASP A 21 19.64 47.83 -37.88
N SER A 22 19.46 46.87 -36.97
CA SER A 22 19.25 45.46 -37.34
C SER A 22 18.54 44.73 -36.18
N THR A 23 17.25 44.59 -36.32
CA THR A 23 16.36 43.76 -35.55
C THR A 23 16.72 42.28 -35.60
N ARG A 24 17.20 41.71 -34.48
CA ARG A 24 17.01 40.33 -34.09
C ARG A 24 16.72 40.28 -32.59
N PRO A 25 15.62 39.67 -32.13
CA PRO A 25 15.37 39.56 -30.72
C PRO A 25 16.33 38.56 -30.11
N ALA A 26 17.10 38.99 -29.13
CA ALA A 26 17.88 38.12 -28.25
C ALA A 26 16.90 37.22 -27.47
N PRO A 27 17.24 35.95 -27.19
CA PRO A 27 16.40 35.09 -26.35
C PRO A 27 16.30 35.70 -24.96
N SER A 28 15.09 35.90 -24.48
CA SER A 28 14.77 36.51 -23.22
C SER A 28 15.41 35.75 -22.04
N SER A 29 16.35 36.41 -21.37
CA SER A 29 17.02 35.96 -20.13
C SER A 29 16.10 35.96 -18.89
N ASP A 30 14.80 36.04 -19.09
CA ASP A 30 13.84 36.29 -18.00
C ASP A 30 13.12 35.01 -17.44
N ARG A 31 13.48 33.83 -17.90
CA ARG A 31 12.77 32.61 -17.42
C ARG A 31 13.09 32.22 -15.98
N PHE A 32 14.23 32.64 -15.43
CA PHE A 32 14.62 32.37 -14.04
C PHE A 32 14.76 33.65 -13.17
N SER A 33 14.57 34.85 -13.73
CA SER A 33 14.74 36.13 -13.01
C SER A 33 13.66 36.43 -11.97
N VAL A 34 12.66 35.59 -11.76
CA VAL A 34 11.56 35.79 -10.79
C VAL A 34 11.93 35.33 -9.37
N LEU A 35 13.10 34.72 -9.18
CA LEU A 35 13.56 34.29 -7.84
C LEU A 35 14.39 35.36 -7.10
N ARG A 36 13.94 36.62 -7.05
CA ARG A 36 14.35 37.53 -5.97
C ARG A 36 13.52 37.17 -4.73
N LEU A 37 13.96 36.22 -3.96
CA LEU A 37 13.48 36.03 -2.61
C LEU A 37 14.01 37.17 -1.75
N SER A 38 13.18 38.23 -1.58
CA SER A 38 13.39 39.19 -0.51
C SER A 38 13.39 38.45 0.82
N GLY A 39 14.42 38.68 1.66
CA GLY A 39 14.74 37.93 2.85
C GLY A 39 13.74 37.93 4.02
N ASP A 40 12.45 38.23 3.80
CA ASP A 40 11.49 38.41 4.90
C ASP A 40 10.19 37.56 4.79
N SER A 41 10.15 36.47 3.98
CA SER A 41 8.87 35.77 3.71
C SER A 41 8.91 34.24 3.85
N PHE A 42 9.74 33.69 4.73
CA PHE A 42 9.82 32.23 4.90
C PHE A 42 8.67 31.56 5.70
N PRO A 43 7.80 32.22 6.50
CA PRO A 43 6.69 31.54 7.16
C PRO A 43 5.39 31.47 6.37
N GLY A 44 5.24 32.23 5.28
CA GLY A 44 3.95 32.36 4.57
C GLY A 44 3.64 31.27 3.52
N ALA A 45 4.65 30.58 3.02
CA ALA A 45 4.48 29.57 1.97
C ALA A 45 4.05 28.18 2.51
N LEU A 46 4.07 27.98 3.84
CA LEU A 46 3.65 26.72 4.48
C LEU A 46 2.14 26.62 4.71
N LEU A 47 1.37 27.66 4.46
CA LEU A 47 -0.08 27.63 4.39
C LEU A 47 -0.52 27.33 2.95
N GLY A 48 -0.06 26.16 2.47
CA GLY A 48 -0.44 25.62 1.18
C GLY A 48 -1.95 25.54 1.04
N LYS A 49 -2.41 25.91 -0.15
CA LYS A 49 -3.77 25.76 -0.67
C LYS A 49 -4.41 24.49 -0.09
N LEU A 50 -5.61 24.63 0.46
CA LEU A 50 -6.49 23.52 0.81
C LEU A 50 -6.44 22.48 -0.33
N PRO A 51 -6.27 21.16 -0.03
CA PRO A 51 -6.14 20.15 -1.04
C PRO A 51 -7.29 20.25 -2.03
N GLY A 52 -6.96 20.37 -3.31
CA GLY A 52 -7.92 20.44 -4.39
C GLY A 52 -8.88 19.26 -4.32
N LYS A 53 -10.15 19.48 -4.60
CA LYS A 53 -11.17 18.42 -4.67
C LYS A 53 -10.73 17.42 -5.74
N GLU A 54 -10.29 16.24 -5.34
CA GLU A 54 -9.97 15.17 -6.27
C GLU A 54 -11.21 14.81 -7.08
N PRO A 55 -11.11 14.71 -8.41
CA PRO A 55 -12.25 14.39 -9.25
C PRO A 55 -12.73 12.97 -8.99
N LEU A 56 -14.05 12.82 -8.83
CA LEU A 56 -14.72 11.53 -8.75
C LEU A 56 -14.44 10.71 -10.00
N ASN A 57 -14.22 9.40 -9.85
CA ASN A 57 -14.33 8.46 -10.98
C ASN A 57 -15.80 8.02 -11.15
N PRO A 58 -16.55 8.61 -12.12
CA PRO A 58 -17.99 8.36 -12.20
C PRO A 58 -18.31 6.91 -12.51
N VAL A 59 -17.50 6.23 -13.34
CA VAL A 59 -17.77 4.84 -13.75
C VAL A 59 -17.66 3.92 -12.53
N VAL A 60 -16.54 3.96 -11.80
CA VAL A 60 -16.34 3.14 -10.60
C VAL A 60 -17.38 3.48 -9.54
N PHE A 61 -17.67 4.77 -9.34
CA PHE A 61 -18.64 5.21 -8.35
C PHE A 61 -20.05 4.68 -8.63
N PHE A 62 -20.58 4.93 -9.82
CA PHE A 62 -21.98 4.56 -10.14
C PHE A 62 -22.14 3.05 -10.28
N VAL A 63 -21.22 2.34 -10.95
CA VAL A 63 -21.29 0.89 -11.10
C VAL A 63 -21.31 0.19 -9.74
N SER A 64 -20.34 0.51 -8.89
CA SER A 64 -20.25 -0.11 -7.57
C SER A 64 -21.43 0.27 -6.65
N ALA A 65 -21.81 1.55 -6.61
CA ALA A 65 -22.93 2.00 -5.79
C ALA A 65 -24.25 1.35 -6.22
N THR A 66 -24.48 1.22 -7.53
CA THR A 66 -25.69 0.59 -8.08
C THR A 66 -25.74 -0.90 -7.73
N ILE A 67 -24.63 -1.65 -7.91
CA ILE A 67 -24.59 -3.08 -7.56
C ILE A 67 -24.89 -3.26 -6.05
N ILE A 68 -24.23 -2.50 -5.20
CA ILE A 68 -24.40 -2.60 -3.75
C ILE A 68 -25.82 -2.21 -3.32
N ALA A 69 -26.36 -1.12 -3.90
CA ALA A 69 -27.71 -0.67 -3.62
C ALA A 69 -28.79 -1.67 -4.07
N ILE A 70 -28.60 -2.27 -5.26
CA ILE A 70 -29.53 -3.31 -5.77
C ILE A 70 -29.54 -4.51 -4.81
N VAL A 71 -28.36 -5.01 -4.39
CA VAL A 71 -28.28 -6.15 -3.48
C VAL A 71 -28.89 -5.81 -2.10
N ALA A 72 -28.54 -4.63 -1.55
CA ALA A 72 -29.12 -4.20 -0.27
C ALA A 72 -30.64 -4.05 -0.33
N LEU A 73 -31.16 -3.45 -1.41
CA LEU A 73 -32.61 -3.28 -1.59
C LEU A 73 -33.32 -4.64 -1.80
N ALA A 74 -32.72 -5.52 -2.60
CA ALA A 74 -33.23 -6.86 -2.81
C ALA A 74 -33.25 -7.67 -1.49
N ALA A 75 -32.22 -7.54 -0.67
CA ALA A 75 -32.15 -8.21 0.64
C ALA A 75 -33.24 -7.74 1.62
N LEU A 76 -33.64 -6.46 1.53
CA LEU A 76 -34.73 -5.92 2.36
C LEU A 76 -36.13 -6.28 1.84
N ILE A 77 -36.33 -6.32 0.50
CA ILE A 77 -37.66 -6.53 -0.12
C ILE A 77 -37.95 -8.02 -0.29
N ALA A 78 -36.96 -8.81 -0.69
CA ALA A 78 -37.10 -10.21 -1.05
C ALA A 78 -35.97 -11.06 -0.43
N PRO A 79 -35.91 -11.18 0.90
CA PRO A 79 -34.80 -11.87 1.61
C PRO A 79 -34.64 -13.33 1.16
N ASP A 80 -35.71 -14.07 0.96
CA ASP A 80 -35.66 -15.48 0.53
C ASP A 80 -35.10 -15.63 -0.90
N LEU A 81 -35.42 -14.68 -1.80
CA LEU A 81 -34.84 -14.66 -3.12
C LEU A 81 -33.31 -14.44 -3.06
N VAL A 82 -32.87 -13.50 -2.25
CA VAL A 82 -31.44 -13.19 -2.09
C VAL A 82 -30.70 -14.38 -1.47
N LYS A 83 -31.29 -15.00 -0.45
CA LYS A 83 -30.74 -16.19 0.20
C LYS A 83 -30.60 -17.36 -0.80
N SER A 84 -31.62 -17.63 -1.60
CA SER A 84 -31.58 -18.70 -2.60
C SER A 84 -30.59 -18.38 -3.74
N ALA A 85 -30.53 -17.11 -4.19
CA ALA A 85 -29.62 -16.68 -5.24
C ALA A 85 -28.14 -16.79 -4.82
N PHE A 86 -27.79 -16.31 -3.61
CA PHE A 86 -26.42 -16.46 -3.10
C PHE A 86 -26.09 -17.90 -2.80
N GLY A 87 -27.01 -18.70 -2.26
CA GLY A 87 -26.81 -20.14 -2.08
C GLY A 87 -26.47 -20.86 -3.40
N ALA A 88 -27.25 -20.63 -4.46
CA ALA A 88 -26.98 -21.18 -5.78
C ALA A 88 -25.65 -20.66 -6.36
N ALA A 89 -25.36 -19.36 -6.19
CA ALA A 89 -24.12 -18.76 -6.66
C ALA A 89 -22.89 -19.32 -5.94
N VAL A 90 -22.97 -19.56 -4.61
CA VAL A 90 -21.89 -20.19 -3.84
C VAL A 90 -21.67 -21.62 -4.30
N THR A 91 -22.72 -22.42 -4.48
CA THR A 91 -22.62 -23.80 -4.99
C THR A 91 -21.90 -23.83 -6.34
N TRP A 92 -22.27 -22.93 -7.25
CA TRP A 92 -21.58 -22.78 -8.54
C TRP A 92 -20.11 -22.35 -8.37
N THR A 93 -19.86 -21.30 -7.59
CA THR A 93 -18.50 -20.76 -7.37
C THR A 93 -17.59 -21.80 -6.70
N SER A 94 -18.07 -22.47 -5.66
CA SER A 94 -17.33 -23.51 -4.96
C SER A 94 -16.98 -24.67 -5.86
N ARG A 95 -17.92 -25.12 -6.69
CA ARG A 95 -17.70 -26.24 -7.60
C ARG A 95 -16.65 -25.92 -8.67
N TRP A 96 -16.69 -24.72 -9.26
CA TRP A 96 -15.83 -24.38 -10.40
C TRP A 96 -14.56 -23.63 -10.00
N PHE A 97 -14.59 -22.86 -8.92
CA PHE A 97 -13.51 -21.98 -8.51
C PHE A 97 -12.98 -22.25 -7.10
N GLY A 98 -13.52 -23.23 -6.36
CA GLY A 98 -13.04 -23.55 -5.02
C GLY A 98 -11.56 -23.94 -5.01
N SER A 99 -11.15 -24.87 -5.89
CA SER A 99 -9.75 -25.26 -6.03
C SER A 99 -8.87 -24.13 -6.56
N PHE A 100 -9.44 -23.23 -7.38
CA PHE A 100 -8.75 -22.05 -7.85
C PHE A 100 -8.43 -21.08 -6.70
N TYR A 101 -9.34 -20.86 -5.76
CA TYR A 101 -9.07 -20.04 -4.57
C TYR A 101 -7.91 -20.61 -3.74
N ILE A 102 -7.92 -21.92 -3.51
CA ILE A 102 -6.86 -22.62 -2.76
C ILE A 102 -5.51 -22.43 -3.48
N LEU A 103 -5.48 -22.66 -4.79
CA LEU A 103 -4.25 -22.52 -5.58
C LEU A 103 -3.76 -21.07 -5.63
N LEU A 104 -4.66 -20.10 -5.81
CA LEU A 104 -4.32 -18.69 -5.88
C LEU A 104 -3.64 -18.19 -4.60
N ILE A 105 -4.21 -18.53 -3.44
CA ILE A 105 -3.67 -18.13 -2.13
C ILE A 105 -2.29 -18.74 -1.90
N THR A 106 -2.16 -20.03 -2.19
CA THR A 106 -0.87 -20.72 -2.08
C THR A 106 0.16 -20.14 -3.04
N ALA A 107 -0.22 -19.89 -4.29
CA ALA A 107 0.66 -19.27 -5.29
C ALA A 107 1.09 -17.85 -4.87
N ALA A 108 0.18 -17.04 -4.34
CA ALA A 108 0.48 -15.72 -3.83
C ALA A 108 1.49 -15.76 -2.67
N LEU A 109 1.28 -16.66 -1.70
CA LEU A 109 2.19 -16.83 -0.58
C LEU A 109 3.59 -17.30 -1.03
N VAL A 110 3.67 -18.31 -1.88
CA VAL A 110 4.93 -18.81 -2.43
C VAL A 110 5.64 -17.71 -3.24
N PHE A 111 4.89 -16.94 -4.02
CA PHE A 111 5.42 -15.85 -4.81
C PHE A 111 6.07 -14.75 -3.94
N ILE A 112 5.37 -14.24 -2.92
CA ILE A 112 5.94 -13.18 -2.07
C ILE A 112 7.11 -13.67 -1.21
N LEU A 113 7.08 -14.91 -0.73
CA LEU A 113 8.21 -15.52 -0.04
C LEU A 113 9.40 -15.69 -1.00
N GLY A 114 9.14 -16.13 -2.23
CA GLY A 114 10.15 -16.19 -3.29
C GLY A 114 10.79 -14.83 -3.54
N LEU A 115 10.02 -13.75 -3.62
CA LEU A 115 10.56 -12.39 -3.74
C LEU A 115 11.39 -11.98 -2.52
N ALA A 116 10.92 -12.25 -1.30
CA ALA A 116 11.61 -11.87 -0.07
C ALA A 116 12.97 -12.56 0.10
N PHE A 117 13.07 -13.85 -0.26
CA PHE A 117 14.31 -14.62 -0.15
C PHE A 117 15.22 -14.53 -1.37
N SER A 118 14.73 -13.99 -2.49
CA SER A 118 15.52 -13.73 -3.68
C SER A 118 16.38 -12.46 -3.56
N ARG A 119 17.09 -12.14 -4.63
CA ARG A 119 17.83 -10.88 -4.82
C ARG A 119 16.91 -9.65 -4.75
N PHE A 120 15.65 -9.76 -5.16
CA PHE A 120 14.67 -8.67 -5.10
C PHE A 120 14.35 -8.25 -3.65
N GLY A 121 14.54 -9.12 -2.69
CA GLY A 121 14.31 -8.83 -1.28
C GLY A 121 15.12 -7.67 -0.70
N ARG A 122 16.18 -7.21 -1.40
CA ARG A 122 17.02 -6.07 -1.00
C ARG A 122 16.51 -4.74 -1.53
N ILE A 123 15.63 -4.75 -2.55
CA ILE A 123 15.06 -3.54 -3.15
C ILE A 123 14.24 -2.80 -2.08
N ARG A 124 14.41 -1.47 -2.01
CA ARG A 124 13.66 -0.61 -1.09
C ARG A 124 12.36 -0.13 -1.74
N LEU A 125 11.33 -0.01 -0.95
CA LEU A 125 10.05 0.60 -1.30
C LEU A 125 10.21 2.13 -1.26
N GLY A 126 10.86 2.66 -2.27
CA GLY A 126 11.27 4.05 -2.41
C GLY A 126 12.65 4.17 -3.05
N PRO A 127 13.22 5.37 -3.12
CA PRO A 127 14.62 5.58 -3.50
C PRO A 127 15.59 4.75 -2.66
N ASP A 128 16.76 4.41 -3.19
CA ASP A 128 17.72 3.52 -2.51
C ASP A 128 18.25 4.09 -1.20
N ASN A 129 18.31 5.42 -1.08
CA ASN A 129 18.72 6.14 0.13
C ASN A 129 17.55 6.38 1.12
N SER A 130 16.32 5.96 0.78
CA SER A 130 15.17 6.18 1.67
C SER A 130 15.31 5.41 2.98
N THR A 131 14.93 6.06 4.08
CA THR A 131 14.79 5.44 5.40
C THR A 131 13.31 5.17 5.69
N PRO A 132 12.99 4.17 6.53
CA PRO A 132 11.60 3.93 6.92
C PRO A 132 10.98 5.15 7.62
N ASP A 133 9.77 5.55 7.18
CA ASP A 133 9.02 6.68 7.77
C ASP A 133 8.59 6.40 9.23
N PHE A 134 8.50 5.14 9.61
CA PHE A 134 8.07 4.71 10.95
C PHE A 134 9.10 3.79 11.59
N SER A 135 9.32 3.95 12.91
CA SER A 135 10.10 2.99 13.69
C SER A 135 9.49 1.58 13.57
N THR A 136 10.30 0.54 13.79
CA THR A 136 9.80 -0.86 13.70
C THR A 136 8.66 -1.11 14.68
N PHE A 137 8.72 -0.57 15.90
CA PHE A 137 7.65 -0.73 16.89
C PHE A 137 6.33 -0.07 16.42
N ALA A 138 6.37 1.19 15.97
CA ALA A 138 5.19 1.89 15.47
C ALA A 138 4.60 1.20 14.24
N TRP A 139 5.44 0.76 13.32
CA TRP A 139 5.03 0.00 12.13
C TRP A 139 4.34 -1.31 12.50
N THR A 140 4.91 -2.08 13.46
CA THR A 140 4.30 -3.31 13.97
C THR A 140 2.92 -3.05 14.57
N ALA A 141 2.78 -2.02 15.41
CA ALA A 141 1.49 -1.66 16.01
C ALA A 141 0.46 -1.28 14.94
N MET A 142 0.87 -0.57 13.88
CA MET A 142 -0.01 -0.21 12.76
C MET A 142 -0.40 -1.42 11.90
N LEU A 143 0.48 -2.42 11.73
CA LEU A 143 0.15 -3.68 11.05
C LEU A 143 -1.03 -4.38 11.72
N PHE A 144 -1.02 -4.49 13.05
CA PHE A 144 -2.14 -5.08 13.79
C PHE A 144 -3.45 -4.32 13.58
N ALA A 145 -3.38 -2.98 13.62
CA ALA A 145 -4.55 -2.13 13.50
C ALA A 145 -5.26 -2.23 12.15
N ALA A 146 -4.54 -2.60 11.10
CA ALA A 146 -5.07 -2.63 9.74
C ALA A 146 -5.74 -3.95 9.35
N GLY A 147 -5.25 -5.06 9.87
CA GLY A 147 -5.64 -6.38 9.39
C GLY A 147 -6.24 -7.30 10.45
N ILE A 148 -6.44 -6.80 11.67
CA ILE A 148 -7.09 -7.55 12.75
C ILE A 148 -8.30 -6.74 13.20
N GLY A 149 -9.47 -7.33 13.09
CA GLY A 149 -10.75 -6.73 13.46
C GLY A 149 -11.40 -7.44 14.66
N THR A 150 -12.66 -7.14 14.90
CA THR A 150 -13.49 -7.80 15.93
C THR A 150 -13.62 -9.29 15.72
N GLU A 151 -13.41 -9.75 14.52
CA GLU A 151 -13.60 -11.14 14.08
C GLU A 151 -12.70 -12.12 14.82
N ILE A 152 -11.50 -11.68 15.27
CA ILE A 152 -10.63 -12.56 16.05
C ILE A 152 -11.24 -12.92 17.39
N LEU A 153 -12.03 -12.01 17.98
CA LEU A 153 -12.77 -12.27 19.22
C LEU A 153 -13.87 -13.33 19.02
N PHE A 154 -14.37 -13.43 17.79
CA PHE A 154 -15.38 -14.40 17.40
C PHE A 154 -14.75 -15.75 17.04
N PHE A 155 -13.90 -15.76 16.03
CA PHE A 155 -13.36 -16.97 15.44
C PHE A 155 -12.36 -17.70 16.33
N ALA A 156 -11.64 -17.03 17.23
CA ALA A 156 -10.69 -17.68 18.13
C ALA A 156 -11.35 -18.67 19.11
N VAL A 157 -12.65 -18.60 19.30
CA VAL A 157 -13.44 -19.53 20.15
C VAL A 157 -14.35 -20.39 19.29
N ALA A 158 -15.15 -19.76 18.42
CA ALA A 158 -16.18 -20.46 17.66
C ALA A 158 -15.59 -21.49 16.68
N GLU A 159 -14.52 -21.15 15.97
CA GLU A 159 -13.93 -22.01 14.98
C GLU A 159 -13.28 -23.25 15.58
N PRO A 160 -12.38 -23.20 16.60
CA PRO A 160 -11.84 -24.39 17.22
C PRO A 160 -12.89 -25.35 17.75
N VAL A 161 -13.97 -24.83 18.33
CA VAL A 161 -15.07 -25.66 18.86
C VAL A 161 -15.81 -26.37 17.73
N ASP A 162 -16.14 -25.65 16.65
CA ASP A 162 -16.84 -26.27 15.51
C ASP A 162 -15.93 -27.28 14.80
N GLN A 163 -14.65 -26.97 14.55
CA GLN A 163 -13.68 -27.90 13.96
C GLN A 163 -13.47 -29.16 14.80
N TYR A 164 -13.55 -29.03 16.12
CA TYR A 164 -13.46 -30.18 17.03
C TYR A 164 -14.69 -31.07 16.95
N VAL A 165 -15.88 -30.52 16.86
CA VAL A 165 -17.16 -31.24 16.82
C VAL A 165 -17.43 -31.78 15.40
N HIS A 166 -17.15 -30.97 14.38
CA HIS A 166 -17.41 -31.26 12.97
C HIS A 166 -16.09 -31.26 12.16
N PRO A 167 -15.18 -32.21 12.34
CA PRO A 167 -13.93 -32.23 11.61
C PRO A 167 -14.16 -32.43 10.09
N PRO A 168 -13.33 -31.82 9.21
CA PRO A 168 -13.48 -31.93 7.76
C PRO A 168 -13.29 -33.36 7.23
N THR A 169 -12.53 -34.19 7.95
CA THR A 169 -12.19 -35.52 7.53
C THR A 169 -12.47 -36.51 8.63
N GLY A 170 -13.08 -37.64 8.26
CA GLY A 170 -13.37 -38.73 9.20
C GLY A 170 -14.62 -38.49 10.07
N ASP A 171 -14.90 -39.52 10.90
CA ASP A 171 -15.97 -39.43 11.89
C ASP A 171 -15.39 -38.96 13.22
N ALA A 172 -15.98 -37.90 13.78
CA ALA A 172 -15.59 -37.37 15.08
C ALA A 172 -15.53 -38.39 16.20
N GLN A 173 -16.31 -39.47 16.10
CA GLN A 173 -16.33 -40.57 17.11
C GLN A 173 -15.13 -41.50 17.00
N THR A 174 -14.50 -41.59 15.84
CA THR A 174 -13.36 -42.49 15.59
C THR A 174 -12.01 -41.86 15.81
N ILE A 175 -11.93 -40.51 15.77
CA ILE A 175 -10.68 -39.75 15.97
C ILE A 175 -10.47 -39.48 17.46
N PRO A 176 -9.29 -39.80 18.05
CA PRO A 176 -9.01 -39.50 19.45
C PRO A 176 -9.22 -38.03 19.79
N PRO A 177 -9.81 -37.66 20.95
CA PRO A 177 -10.10 -36.30 21.34
C PRO A 177 -8.89 -35.35 21.26
N ALA A 178 -7.71 -35.80 21.70
CA ALA A 178 -6.49 -34.98 21.63
C ALA A 178 -6.04 -34.69 20.18
N ALA A 179 -6.22 -35.66 19.26
CA ALA A 179 -5.87 -35.46 17.86
C ALA A 179 -6.82 -34.47 17.20
N ARG A 180 -8.13 -34.55 17.48
CA ARG A 180 -9.14 -33.58 17.01
C ARG A 180 -8.88 -32.16 17.52
N ALA A 181 -8.54 -32.03 18.81
CA ALA A 181 -8.24 -30.70 19.40
C ALA A 181 -7.03 -30.06 18.73
N ARG A 182 -5.95 -30.81 18.50
CA ARG A 182 -4.76 -30.33 17.80
C ARG A 182 -5.07 -29.95 16.35
N GLU A 183 -5.90 -30.75 15.67
CA GLU A 183 -6.32 -30.44 14.30
C GLU A 183 -7.19 -29.16 14.25
N ALA A 184 -8.14 -29.00 15.15
CA ALA A 184 -9.02 -27.84 15.24
C ALA A 184 -8.22 -26.52 15.41
N ILE A 185 -7.23 -26.51 16.30
CA ILE A 185 -6.34 -25.33 16.47
C ILE A 185 -5.51 -25.08 15.22
N VAL A 186 -4.96 -26.11 14.59
CA VAL A 186 -4.17 -25.95 13.35
C VAL A 186 -5.02 -25.39 12.22
N LEU A 187 -6.27 -25.86 12.04
CA LEU A 187 -7.19 -25.35 11.03
C LEU A 187 -7.53 -23.87 11.28
N SER A 188 -7.83 -23.48 12.53
CA SER A 188 -8.09 -22.09 12.87
C SER A 188 -6.87 -21.19 12.62
N LEU A 189 -5.67 -21.65 12.95
CA LEU A 189 -4.43 -20.94 12.64
C LEU A 189 -4.15 -20.88 11.13
N PHE A 190 -4.54 -21.92 10.37
CA PHE A 190 -4.40 -21.97 8.93
C PHE A 190 -5.30 -20.93 8.23
N HIS A 191 -6.56 -20.87 8.64
CA HIS A 191 -7.53 -19.94 8.06
C HIS A 191 -7.22 -18.47 8.40
N TYR A 192 -6.83 -18.19 9.64
CA TYR A 192 -6.59 -16.81 10.10
C TYR A 192 -5.15 -16.32 9.91
N GLY A 193 -4.22 -17.24 9.64
CA GLY A 193 -2.78 -16.98 9.72
C GLY A 193 -2.12 -16.49 8.44
N ILE A 194 -0.95 -17.09 8.18
CA ILE A 194 0.03 -16.62 7.18
C ILE A 194 -0.55 -16.52 5.76
N SER A 195 -1.48 -17.40 5.39
CA SER A 195 -2.07 -17.46 4.04
C SER A 195 -2.82 -16.18 3.69
N GLY A 196 -3.68 -15.68 4.57
CA GLY A 196 -4.41 -14.43 4.37
C GLY A 196 -3.50 -13.20 4.36
N TRP A 197 -2.56 -13.14 5.30
CA TRP A 197 -1.57 -12.08 5.36
C TRP A 197 -0.65 -12.06 4.13
N GLY A 198 -0.48 -13.22 3.48
CA GLY A 198 0.21 -13.33 2.20
C GLY A 198 -0.44 -12.50 1.09
N LEU A 199 -1.77 -12.53 0.99
CA LEU A 199 -2.50 -11.70 0.02
C LEU A 199 -2.38 -10.21 0.33
N TYR A 200 -2.49 -9.83 1.60
CA TYR A 200 -2.31 -8.45 2.03
C TYR A 200 -0.91 -7.94 1.69
N ALA A 201 0.11 -8.76 1.95
CA ALA A 201 1.48 -8.44 1.61
C ALA A 201 1.69 -8.37 0.08
N LEU A 202 1.04 -9.21 -0.72
CA LEU A 202 1.13 -9.16 -2.18
C LEU A 202 0.64 -7.81 -2.71
N VAL A 203 -0.59 -7.43 -2.36
CA VAL A 203 -1.21 -6.18 -2.85
C VAL A 203 -0.46 -4.97 -2.29
N GLY A 204 -0.13 -4.98 -1.00
CA GLY A 204 0.61 -3.90 -0.35
C GLY A 204 2.01 -3.71 -0.94
N LEU A 205 2.72 -4.81 -1.22
CA LEU A 205 4.02 -4.77 -1.87
C LEU A 205 3.94 -4.16 -3.27
N ALA A 206 2.98 -4.62 -4.08
CA ALA A 206 2.79 -4.11 -5.43
C ALA A 206 2.48 -2.60 -5.40
N MET A 207 1.49 -2.18 -4.60
CA MET A 207 1.13 -0.77 -4.49
C MET A 207 2.29 0.10 -3.99
N ALA A 208 3.02 -0.35 -2.95
CA ALA A 208 4.17 0.39 -2.42
C ALA A 208 5.32 0.48 -3.43
N TYR A 209 5.60 -0.61 -4.16
CA TYR A 209 6.64 -0.62 -5.18
C TYR A 209 6.32 0.36 -6.32
N PHE A 210 5.11 0.28 -6.87
CA PHE A 210 4.74 1.18 -7.98
C PHE A 210 4.64 2.63 -7.50
N ALA A 211 4.02 2.91 -6.36
CA ALA A 211 3.86 4.27 -5.87
C ALA A 211 5.19 4.92 -5.45
N TYR A 212 5.98 4.25 -4.64
CA TYR A 212 7.16 4.90 -4.04
C TYR A 212 8.46 4.69 -4.83
N ARG A 213 8.61 3.53 -5.47
CA ARG A 213 9.81 3.24 -6.25
C ARG A 213 9.68 3.70 -7.70
N ARG A 214 8.52 3.42 -8.33
CA ARG A 214 8.24 3.78 -9.73
C ARG A 214 7.56 5.13 -9.87
N ARG A 215 7.21 5.79 -8.75
CA ARG A 215 6.57 7.12 -8.69
C ARG A 215 5.24 7.19 -9.44
N ASP A 216 4.51 6.12 -9.39
CA ASP A 216 3.15 6.04 -9.86
C ASP A 216 2.16 6.42 -8.76
N THR A 217 0.89 6.52 -9.08
CA THR A 217 -0.17 6.79 -8.10
C THR A 217 -0.35 5.61 -7.16
N LEU A 218 -0.71 5.87 -5.88
CA LEU A 218 -1.03 4.81 -4.91
C LEU A 218 -2.46 4.29 -5.15
N THR A 219 -2.66 3.64 -6.30
CA THR A 219 -3.94 3.07 -6.72
C THR A 219 -3.75 1.62 -7.15
N LEU A 220 -4.83 0.84 -7.12
CA LEU A 220 -4.74 -0.55 -7.54
C LEU A 220 -4.46 -0.68 -9.04
N ARG A 221 -5.14 0.15 -9.86
CA ARG A 221 -4.94 0.17 -11.33
C ARG A 221 -3.51 0.45 -11.74
N SER A 222 -2.78 1.29 -10.98
CA SER A 222 -1.38 1.61 -11.29
C SER A 222 -0.47 0.39 -11.24
N THR A 223 -0.80 -0.62 -10.43
CA THR A 223 -0.03 -1.87 -10.36
C THR A 223 -0.07 -2.67 -11.66
N LEU A 224 -1.05 -2.41 -12.52
CA LEU A 224 -1.22 -3.07 -13.82
C LEU A 224 -0.69 -2.25 -15.00
N ARG A 225 -0.17 -1.04 -14.76
CA ARG A 225 0.35 -0.17 -15.82
C ARG A 225 1.45 -0.83 -16.68
N PRO A 226 2.39 -1.62 -16.13
CA PRO A 226 3.40 -2.31 -16.95
C PRO A 226 2.85 -3.32 -17.96
N LEU A 227 1.62 -3.79 -17.76
CA LEU A 227 0.92 -4.72 -18.66
C LEU A 227 -0.04 -3.99 -19.62
N LEU A 228 -0.80 -3.04 -19.09
CA LEU A 228 -1.92 -2.42 -19.78
C LEU A 228 -1.59 -1.03 -20.35
N GLY A 229 -0.45 -0.44 -19.99
CA GLY A 229 -0.04 0.89 -20.45
C GLY A 229 -1.14 1.94 -20.20
N ARG A 230 -1.44 2.74 -21.21
CA ARG A 230 -2.50 3.77 -21.16
C ARG A 230 -3.92 3.24 -20.92
N HIS A 231 -4.18 1.96 -21.16
CA HIS A 231 -5.51 1.38 -20.94
C HIS A 231 -5.89 1.30 -19.44
N THR A 232 -4.92 1.48 -18.52
CA THR A 232 -5.20 1.59 -17.09
C THR A 232 -6.00 2.84 -16.72
N GLU A 233 -5.92 3.90 -17.51
CA GLU A 233 -6.69 5.14 -17.30
C GLU A 233 -8.11 5.08 -17.90
N GLY A 234 -8.42 4.00 -18.64
CA GLY A 234 -9.71 3.77 -19.30
C GLY A 234 -10.59 2.74 -18.59
N VAL A 235 -11.51 2.17 -19.36
CA VAL A 235 -12.52 1.21 -18.89
C VAL A 235 -11.92 0.01 -18.17
N ILE A 236 -10.75 -0.49 -18.61
CA ILE A 236 -10.12 -1.66 -17.99
C ILE A 236 -9.68 -1.33 -16.56
N GLY A 237 -9.05 -0.18 -16.35
CA GLY A 237 -8.69 0.29 -15.00
C GLY A 237 -9.94 0.50 -14.11
N ASP A 238 -11.03 1.01 -14.70
CA ASP A 238 -12.29 1.19 -13.98
C ASP A 238 -12.92 -0.16 -13.57
N ILE A 239 -12.82 -1.20 -14.40
CA ILE A 239 -13.26 -2.56 -14.06
C ILE A 239 -12.44 -3.13 -12.91
N VAL A 240 -11.12 -2.94 -12.92
CA VAL A 240 -10.21 -3.40 -11.85
C VAL A 240 -10.57 -2.76 -10.52
N ASP A 241 -10.70 -1.42 -10.48
CA ASP A 241 -11.04 -0.71 -9.24
C ASP A 241 -12.48 -1.03 -8.79
N ALA A 242 -13.44 -1.19 -9.72
CA ALA A 242 -14.81 -1.57 -9.39
C ALA A 242 -14.88 -2.99 -8.81
N ALA A 243 -14.14 -3.97 -9.36
CA ALA A 243 -14.09 -5.33 -8.84
C ALA A 243 -13.50 -5.38 -7.43
N ALA A 244 -12.39 -4.66 -7.20
CA ALA A 244 -11.80 -4.54 -5.87
C ALA A 244 -12.72 -3.85 -4.87
N LEU A 245 -13.42 -2.79 -5.30
CA LEU A 245 -14.34 -2.04 -4.46
C LEU A 245 -15.57 -2.87 -4.08
N VAL A 246 -16.21 -3.53 -5.04
CA VAL A 246 -17.39 -4.37 -4.77
C VAL A 246 -17.01 -5.52 -3.85
N GLY A 247 -15.96 -6.28 -4.18
CA GLY A 247 -15.45 -7.34 -3.30
C GLY A 247 -15.14 -6.82 -1.90
N GLY A 248 -14.42 -5.70 -1.80
CA GLY A 248 -14.04 -5.08 -0.53
C GLY A 248 -15.24 -4.65 0.31
N VAL A 249 -16.28 -4.07 -0.29
CA VAL A 249 -17.50 -3.68 0.46
C VAL A 249 -18.22 -4.88 1.04
N PHE A 250 -18.34 -6.00 0.30
CA PHE A 250 -18.93 -7.23 0.84
C PHE A 250 -18.07 -7.86 1.93
N GLY A 251 -16.74 -7.86 1.77
CA GLY A 251 -15.83 -8.33 2.82
C GLY A 251 -15.92 -7.49 4.11
N ILE A 252 -15.96 -6.15 3.98
CA ILE A 252 -16.13 -5.25 5.14
C ILE A 252 -17.52 -5.42 5.75
N ALA A 253 -18.58 -5.59 4.94
CA ALA A 253 -19.93 -5.83 5.43
C ALA A 253 -20.01 -7.13 6.25
N ALA A 254 -19.29 -8.20 5.83
CA ALA A 254 -19.19 -9.44 6.60
C ALA A 254 -18.54 -9.20 7.97
N SER A 255 -17.42 -8.46 8.01
CA SER A 255 -16.75 -8.09 9.25
C SER A 255 -17.64 -7.23 10.18
N LEU A 256 -18.27 -6.22 9.62
CA LEU A 256 -19.20 -5.38 10.39
C LEU A 256 -20.41 -6.18 10.89
N GLY A 257 -20.88 -7.16 10.10
CA GLY A 257 -21.97 -8.05 10.50
C GLY A 257 -21.60 -8.95 11.68
N VAL A 258 -20.44 -9.61 11.62
CA VAL A 258 -19.91 -10.42 12.73
C VAL A 258 -19.69 -9.54 13.97
N GLY A 259 -19.03 -8.40 13.79
CA GLY A 259 -18.72 -7.48 14.88
C GLY A 259 -19.95 -6.93 15.58
N VAL A 260 -20.96 -6.50 14.84
CA VAL A 260 -22.18 -5.92 15.45
C VAL A 260 -23.00 -6.95 16.22
N VAL A 261 -23.08 -8.18 15.71
CA VAL A 261 -23.77 -9.27 16.42
C VAL A 261 -23.05 -9.59 17.73
N GLN A 262 -21.73 -9.70 17.69
CA GLN A 262 -20.90 -9.97 18.87
C GLN A 262 -20.94 -8.85 19.91
N LEU A 263 -20.84 -7.58 19.49
CA LEU A 263 -20.95 -6.43 20.39
C LEU A 263 -22.34 -6.33 21.05
N ASN A 264 -23.40 -6.74 20.34
CA ASN A 264 -24.74 -6.78 20.88
C ASN A 264 -24.89 -7.76 22.07
N VAL A 265 -24.15 -8.90 22.01
CA VAL A 265 -24.11 -9.85 23.15
C VAL A 265 -23.52 -9.18 24.39
N ALA A 266 -22.38 -8.50 24.27
CA ALA A 266 -21.76 -7.80 25.40
C ALA A 266 -22.67 -6.71 26.00
N LEU A 267 -23.34 -5.94 25.12
CA LEU A 267 -24.29 -4.91 25.58
C LEU A 267 -25.51 -5.51 26.29
N ASN A 268 -25.95 -6.69 25.86
CA ASN A 268 -27.00 -7.41 26.54
C ASN A 268 -26.57 -7.85 27.96
N ILE A 269 -25.37 -8.45 28.08
CA ILE A 269 -24.84 -8.93 29.37
C ILE A 269 -24.63 -7.76 30.37
N LEU A 270 -24.03 -6.65 29.89
CA LEU A 270 -23.64 -5.53 30.76
C LEU A 270 -24.81 -4.59 31.09
N PHE A 271 -25.70 -4.34 30.13
CA PHE A 271 -26.70 -3.29 30.21
C PHE A 271 -28.14 -3.77 30.00
N GLY A 272 -28.32 -5.06 29.70
CA GLY A 272 -29.67 -5.63 29.46
C GLY A 272 -30.31 -5.19 28.14
N LEU A 273 -29.52 -4.66 27.19
CA LEU A 273 -30.04 -4.27 25.89
C LEU A 273 -30.49 -5.50 25.09
N PRO A 274 -31.63 -5.44 24.38
CA PRO A 274 -32.14 -6.62 23.66
C PRO A 274 -31.19 -7.05 22.57
N GLN A 275 -30.98 -8.36 22.45
CA GLN A 275 -30.26 -8.94 21.29
C GLN A 275 -31.22 -8.94 20.10
N GLY A 276 -30.79 -8.29 19.00
CA GLY A 276 -31.55 -8.24 17.75
C GLY A 276 -31.34 -6.96 16.95
N PHE A 277 -32.09 -6.86 15.85
CA PHE A 277 -31.93 -5.81 14.86
C PHE A 277 -31.93 -4.38 15.37
N PRO A 278 -32.78 -3.97 16.32
CA PRO A 278 -32.77 -2.58 16.82
C PRO A 278 -31.41 -2.16 17.38
N THR A 279 -30.81 -3.00 18.22
CA THR A 279 -29.48 -2.74 18.80
C THR A 279 -28.39 -2.83 17.73
N GLN A 280 -28.48 -3.78 16.82
CA GLN A 280 -27.53 -3.95 15.72
C GLN A 280 -27.57 -2.75 14.75
N ILE A 281 -28.75 -2.22 14.44
CA ILE A 281 -28.90 -0.98 13.65
C ILE A 281 -28.25 0.20 14.38
N GLY A 282 -28.49 0.33 15.68
CA GLY A 282 -27.89 1.38 16.51
C GLY A 282 -26.36 1.32 16.53
N LEU A 283 -25.77 0.14 16.67
CA LEU A 283 -24.32 -0.08 16.64
C LEU A 283 -23.72 0.21 15.25
N THR A 284 -24.40 -0.21 14.19
CA THR A 284 -23.96 0.08 12.81
C THR A 284 -24.04 1.58 12.53
N ALA A 285 -25.12 2.24 12.98
CA ALA A 285 -25.23 3.70 12.85
C ALA A 285 -24.12 4.43 13.64
N LEU A 286 -23.78 3.95 14.84
CA LEU A 286 -22.66 4.47 15.63
C LEU A 286 -21.34 4.36 14.85
N ALA A 287 -21.05 3.22 14.23
CA ALA A 287 -19.84 3.04 13.41
C ALA A 287 -19.79 4.01 12.22
N VAL A 288 -20.92 4.19 11.52
CA VAL A 288 -21.01 5.16 10.40
C VAL A 288 -20.81 6.60 10.89
N ILE A 289 -21.39 6.96 12.05
CA ILE A 289 -21.20 8.28 12.67
C ILE A 289 -19.73 8.49 13.05
N MET A 290 -19.09 7.52 13.67
CA MET A 290 -17.68 7.61 14.05
C MET A 290 -16.77 7.71 12.82
N ALA A 291 -17.01 6.93 11.77
CA ALA A 291 -16.31 7.04 10.49
C ALA A 291 -16.55 8.42 9.84
N THR A 292 -17.76 8.99 9.98
CA THR A 292 -18.07 10.35 9.51
C THR A 292 -17.29 11.42 10.27
N VAL A 293 -17.24 11.33 11.59
CA VAL A 293 -16.47 12.25 12.45
C VAL A 293 -14.98 12.17 12.10
N SER A 294 -14.44 10.97 11.91
CA SER A 294 -13.06 10.76 11.47
C SER A 294 -12.80 11.39 10.09
N ALA A 295 -13.70 11.18 9.13
CA ALA A 295 -13.58 11.73 7.78
C ALA A 295 -13.55 13.27 7.73
N VAL A 296 -14.27 13.92 8.64
CA VAL A 296 -14.36 15.39 8.69
C VAL A 296 -13.22 16.01 9.49
N SER A 297 -12.78 15.35 10.58
CA SER A 297 -11.78 15.90 11.51
C SER A 297 -10.33 15.77 11.04
N GLY A 298 -10.04 14.88 10.08
CA GLY A 298 -8.68 14.66 9.57
C GLY A 298 -7.67 14.17 10.61
N VAL A 299 -8.13 13.47 11.66
CA VAL A 299 -7.30 13.10 12.83
C VAL A 299 -6.53 11.81 12.59
N ASP A 300 -5.52 11.81 11.73
CA ASP A 300 -4.62 10.65 11.54
C ASP A 300 -3.86 10.25 12.81
N ARG A 301 -3.53 11.21 13.68
CA ARG A 301 -2.85 10.94 14.96
C ARG A 301 -3.73 10.21 15.96
N GLY A 302 -5.02 10.51 15.99
CA GLY A 302 -5.98 9.89 16.90
C GLY A 302 -6.15 8.39 16.63
N VAL A 303 -6.29 8.00 15.37
CA VAL A 303 -6.41 6.60 14.94
C VAL A 303 -5.19 5.78 15.36
N ARG A 304 -3.97 6.31 15.20
CA ARG A 304 -2.74 5.63 15.61
C ARG A 304 -2.67 5.35 17.10
N VAL A 305 -2.99 6.34 17.94
CA VAL A 305 -2.97 6.19 19.41
C VAL A 305 -4.03 5.18 19.83
N LEU A 306 -5.22 5.29 19.28
CA LEU A 306 -6.35 4.41 19.59
C LEU A 306 -6.03 2.95 19.22
N SER A 307 -5.43 2.72 18.06
CA SER A 307 -5.01 1.40 17.60
C SER A 307 -3.93 0.78 18.50
N THR A 308 -2.95 1.58 18.94
CA THR A 308 -1.91 1.10 19.88
C THR A 308 -2.54 0.71 21.22
N ILE A 309 -3.42 1.53 21.76
CA ILE A 309 -4.15 1.24 23.01
C ILE A 309 -4.94 -0.05 22.84
N ASN A 310 -5.67 -0.19 21.75
CA ASN A 310 -6.50 -1.37 21.46
C ASN A 310 -5.71 -2.66 21.48
N VAL A 311 -4.57 -2.70 20.79
CA VAL A 311 -3.67 -3.87 20.78
C VAL A 311 -3.17 -4.22 22.18
N LEU A 312 -2.77 -3.21 22.98
CA LEU A 312 -2.31 -3.44 24.34
C LEU A 312 -3.42 -3.98 25.26
N LEU A 313 -4.62 -3.44 25.13
CA LEU A 313 -5.79 -3.92 25.90
C LEU A 313 -6.18 -5.34 25.50
N ALA A 314 -6.13 -5.65 24.21
CA ALA A 314 -6.38 -7.00 23.70
C ALA A 314 -5.35 -8.00 24.20
N ILE A 315 -4.06 -7.65 24.21
CA ILE A 315 -3.01 -8.48 24.82
C ILE A 315 -3.27 -8.64 26.32
N GLY A 316 -3.64 -7.56 27.01
CA GLY A 316 -4.00 -7.61 28.43
C GLY A 316 -5.15 -8.57 28.73
N LEU A 317 -6.19 -8.59 27.88
CA LEU A 317 -7.31 -9.53 27.98
C LEU A 317 -6.83 -10.98 27.80
N ALA A 318 -6.00 -11.25 26.79
CA ALA A 318 -5.45 -12.59 26.55
C ALA A 318 -4.56 -13.06 27.71
N LEU A 319 -3.71 -12.19 28.26
CA LEU A 319 -2.89 -12.48 29.42
C LEU A 319 -3.74 -12.75 30.68
N TRP A 320 -4.83 -12.04 30.84
CA TRP A 320 -5.74 -12.30 31.98
C TRP A 320 -6.34 -13.71 31.88
N VAL A 321 -6.84 -14.09 30.71
CA VAL A 321 -7.35 -15.45 30.48
C VAL A 321 -6.26 -16.52 30.69
N LEU A 322 -5.04 -16.26 30.24
CA LEU A 322 -3.90 -17.13 30.46
C LEU A 322 -3.60 -17.34 31.95
N ILE A 323 -3.59 -16.26 32.74
CA ILE A 323 -3.20 -16.30 34.17
C ILE A 323 -4.32 -16.89 35.03
N THR A 324 -5.59 -16.59 34.72
CA THR A 324 -6.75 -17.02 35.52
C THR A 324 -7.32 -18.36 35.08
N GLY A 325 -6.96 -18.85 33.89
CA GLY A 325 -7.25 -20.19 33.41
C GLY A 325 -6.23 -21.22 33.89
N ASP A 326 -6.15 -22.36 33.23
CA ASP A 326 -5.11 -23.37 33.44
C ASP A 326 -3.81 -22.95 32.70
N ALA A 327 -3.04 -22.06 33.32
CA ALA A 327 -1.86 -21.45 32.68
C ALA A 327 -0.84 -22.49 32.23
N ALA A 328 -0.61 -23.56 33.00
CA ALA A 328 0.32 -24.60 32.64
C ALA A 328 -0.10 -25.32 31.36
N PHE A 329 -1.36 -25.74 31.29
CA PHE A 329 -1.94 -26.36 30.11
C PHE A 329 -1.90 -25.42 28.90
N LEU A 330 -2.29 -24.16 29.07
CA LEU A 330 -2.36 -23.19 27.95
C LEU A 330 -0.97 -22.86 27.38
N ILE A 331 0.07 -22.82 28.23
CA ILE A 331 1.47 -22.64 27.77
C ILE A 331 1.95 -23.89 27.01
N ASP A 332 1.71 -25.09 27.54
CA ASP A 332 2.07 -26.33 26.87
C ASP A 332 1.32 -26.47 25.53
N ALA A 333 0.03 -26.12 25.49
CA ALA A 333 -0.79 -26.13 24.29
C ALA A 333 -0.31 -25.08 23.26
N LEU A 334 0.11 -23.88 23.68
CA LEU A 334 0.71 -22.86 22.81
C LEU A 334 1.97 -23.39 22.12
N ILE A 335 2.88 -23.99 22.90
CA ILE A 335 4.11 -24.57 22.35
C ILE A 335 3.80 -25.70 21.38
N GLY A 336 2.88 -26.59 21.74
CA GLY A 336 2.42 -27.69 20.88
C GLY A 336 1.78 -27.17 19.59
N SER A 337 0.96 -26.11 19.66
CA SER A 337 0.29 -25.50 18.51
C SER A 337 1.29 -24.94 17.50
N ILE A 338 2.43 -24.38 17.94
CA ILE A 338 3.51 -23.92 17.05
C ILE A 338 4.07 -25.10 16.23
N GLY A 339 4.43 -26.19 16.90
CA GLY A 339 4.97 -27.37 16.24
C GLY A 339 3.98 -28.00 15.26
N ASP A 340 2.73 -28.17 15.67
CA ASP A 340 1.65 -28.72 14.85
C ASP A 340 1.36 -27.88 13.63
N PHE A 341 1.30 -26.57 13.80
CA PHE A 341 1.05 -25.64 12.68
C PHE A 341 2.14 -25.76 11.61
N PHE A 342 3.40 -25.59 11.96
CA PHE A 342 4.48 -25.62 10.97
C PHE A 342 4.65 -27.01 10.32
N THR A 343 4.30 -28.09 11.01
CA THR A 343 4.35 -29.44 10.46
C THR A 343 3.24 -29.68 9.45
N ARG A 344 2.00 -29.23 9.72
CA ARG A 344 0.82 -29.50 8.90
C ARG A 344 0.53 -28.43 7.85
N PHE A 345 1.01 -27.22 8.05
CA PHE A 345 0.74 -26.06 7.17
C PHE A 345 1.06 -26.34 5.69
N PRO A 346 2.22 -26.95 5.31
CA PRO A 346 2.51 -27.23 3.90
C PRO A 346 1.50 -28.18 3.24
N GLN A 347 1.00 -29.17 3.99
CA GLN A 347 -0.02 -30.08 3.50
C GLN A 347 -1.36 -29.37 3.29
N LEU A 348 -1.78 -28.55 4.24
CA LEU A 348 -3.06 -27.84 4.20
C LEU A 348 -3.13 -26.81 3.06
N THR A 349 -1.99 -26.21 2.67
CA THR A 349 -1.99 -25.16 1.63
C THR A 349 -2.51 -25.62 0.27
N LEU A 350 -2.43 -26.92 -0.05
CA LEU A 350 -2.90 -27.49 -1.31
C LEU A 350 -3.99 -28.56 -1.08
N GLU A 351 -4.55 -28.63 0.13
CA GLU A 351 -5.62 -29.60 0.42
C GLU A 351 -6.93 -29.16 -0.24
N THR A 352 -7.41 -29.97 -1.18
CA THR A 352 -8.66 -29.75 -1.91
C THR A 352 -9.75 -30.75 -1.55
N TYR A 353 -9.43 -31.76 -0.74
CA TYR A 353 -10.33 -32.85 -0.36
C TYR A 353 -10.94 -33.57 -1.57
N ALA A 354 -10.17 -33.78 -2.65
CA ALA A 354 -10.66 -34.24 -3.94
C ALA A 354 -11.40 -35.58 -3.89
N TYR A 355 -11.00 -36.49 -2.99
CA TYR A 355 -11.60 -37.85 -2.88
C TYR A 355 -12.81 -37.93 -1.95
N ASN A 356 -12.94 -37.01 -1.01
CA ASN A 356 -14.05 -36.90 -0.06
C ASN A 356 -14.26 -35.44 0.32
N ARG A 357 -14.92 -34.71 -0.59
CA ARG A 357 -15.06 -33.23 -0.49
C ARG A 357 -16.17 -32.83 0.48
N PRO A 358 -15.86 -32.27 1.64
CA PRO A 358 -16.85 -31.78 2.59
C PRO A 358 -17.33 -30.37 2.13
N GLU A 359 -18.27 -30.33 1.15
CA GLU A 359 -18.66 -29.08 0.49
C GLU A 359 -19.18 -28.00 1.45
N ASP A 360 -20.06 -28.39 2.38
CA ASP A 360 -20.64 -27.46 3.35
C ASP A 360 -19.56 -26.89 4.28
N TRP A 361 -18.67 -27.73 4.77
CA TRP A 361 -17.54 -27.32 5.60
C TRP A 361 -16.57 -26.41 4.84
N LEU A 362 -16.22 -26.77 3.60
CA LEU A 362 -15.35 -25.94 2.77
C LEU A 362 -15.94 -24.56 2.52
N ASN A 363 -17.25 -24.48 2.26
CA ASN A 363 -17.94 -23.21 2.05
C ASN A 363 -18.02 -22.37 3.32
N ALA A 364 -18.26 -23.01 4.48
CA ALA A 364 -18.36 -22.31 5.76
C ALA A 364 -17.00 -21.79 6.24
N TRP A 365 -15.91 -22.49 5.93
CA TRP A 365 -14.57 -22.24 6.48
C TRP A 365 -13.56 -21.86 5.40
N THR A 366 -12.88 -22.83 4.80
CA THR A 366 -11.72 -22.55 3.93
C THR A 366 -12.04 -21.58 2.79
N LEU A 367 -13.11 -21.81 2.02
CA LEU A 367 -13.45 -20.95 0.88
C LEU A 367 -13.96 -19.57 1.31
N PHE A 368 -14.70 -19.52 2.42
CA PHE A 368 -15.10 -18.24 3.00
C PHE A 368 -13.88 -17.42 3.42
N PHE A 369 -12.96 -17.99 4.20
CA PHE A 369 -11.75 -17.28 4.61
C PHE A 369 -10.91 -16.83 3.41
N TRP A 370 -10.73 -17.68 2.40
CA TRP A 370 -9.98 -17.33 1.21
C TRP A 370 -10.62 -16.16 0.44
N ALA A 371 -11.91 -16.22 0.24
CA ALA A 371 -12.66 -15.15 -0.40
C ALA A 371 -12.64 -13.86 0.43
N TRP A 372 -12.73 -13.97 1.74
CA TRP A 372 -12.69 -12.85 2.66
C TRP A 372 -11.32 -12.14 2.64
N TRP A 373 -10.23 -12.91 2.67
CA TRP A 373 -8.88 -12.37 2.49
C TRP A 373 -8.70 -11.69 1.13
N ILE A 374 -9.21 -12.27 0.05
CA ILE A 374 -9.20 -11.67 -1.28
C ILE A 374 -9.97 -10.34 -1.26
N ALA A 375 -11.17 -10.32 -0.70
CA ALA A 375 -12.02 -9.13 -0.62
C ALA A 375 -11.35 -7.98 0.17
N TRP A 376 -10.64 -8.31 1.25
CA TRP A 376 -9.93 -7.35 2.09
C TRP A 376 -8.56 -6.93 1.52
N ALA A 377 -8.00 -7.66 0.58
CA ALA A 377 -6.62 -7.47 0.15
C ALA A 377 -6.35 -6.07 -0.45
N ALA A 378 -7.31 -5.51 -1.20
CA ALA A 378 -7.16 -4.14 -1.73
C ALA A 378 -7.15 -3.10 -0.60
N PHE A 379 -7.98 -3.27 0.41
CA PHE A 379 -8.09 -2.38 1.56
C PHE A 379 -6.85 -2.43 2.45
N VAL A 380 -6.53 -3.61 2.97
CA VAL A 380 -5.39 -3.77 3.87
C VAL A 380 -4.08 -3.54 3.12
N GLY A 381 -3.98 -3.99 1.87
CA GLY A 381 -2.80 -3.77 1.03
C GLY A 381 -2.47 -2.29 0.83
N MET A 382 -3.48 -1.44 0.56
CA MET A 382 -3.27 0.01 0.46
C MET A 382 -2.75 0.60 1.77
N PHE A 383 -3.29 0.16 2.90
CA PHE A 383 -2.83 0.62 4.21
C PHE A 383 -1.38 0.17 4.48
N LEU A 384 -1.06 -1.11 4.22
CA LEU A 384 0.29 -1.64 4.37
C LEU A 384 1.30 -0.88 3.50
N ALA A 385 0.91 -0.53 2.27
CA ALA A 385 1.74 0.27 1.38
C ALA A 385 2.05 1.64 2.01
N ARG A 386 1.04 2.35 2.53
CA ARG A 386 1.20 3.70 3.13
C ARG A 386 2.17 3.74 4.30
N ILE A 387 2.18 2.70 5.12
CA ILE A 387 3.03 2.67 6.33
C ILE A 387 4.43 2.09 6.10
N SER A 388 4.74 1.61 4.88
CA SER A 388 5.94 0.80 4.65
C SER A 388 6.97 1.44 3.72
N ARG A 389 6.82 2.73 3.38
CA ARG A 389 7.81 3.47 2.60
C ARG A 389 9.20 3.37 3.25
N GLY A 390 10.23 3.19 2.43
CA GLY A 390 11.64 3.10 2.86
C GLY A 390 12.08 1.73 3.40
N ARG A 391 11.17 0.77 3.60
CA ARG A 391 11.53 -0.60 3.98
C ARG A 391 11.99 -1.41 2.76
N THR A 392 12.80 -2.44 2.98
CA THR A 392 13.11 -3.40 1.93
C THR A 392 11.95 -4.36 1.70
N ILE A 393 11.85 -4.95 0.49
CA ILE A 393 10.85 -5.99 0.18
C ILE A 393 10.90 -7.13 1.22
N ARG A 394 12.10 -7.57 1.59
CA ARG A 394 12.28 -8.61 2.62
C ARG A 394 11.70 -8.19 3.97
N GLN A 395 12.05 -6.99 4.45
CA GLN A 395 11.51 -6.47 5.72
C GLN A 395 10.00 -6.35 5.68
N PHE A 396 9.46 -5.86 4.58
CA PHE A 396 8.03 -5.71 4.38
C PHE A 396 7.31 -7.06 4.42
N VAL A 397 7.74 -8.02 3.58
CA VAL A 397 7.07 -9.33 3.48
C VAL A 397 7.17 -10.10 4.79
N LEU A 398 8.38 -10.26 5.33
CA LEU A 398 8.54 -11.04 6.57
C LEU A 398 7.83 -10.38 7.76
N GLY A 399 7.89 -9.06 7.87
CA GLY A 399 7.18 -8.35 8.93
C GLY A 399 5.66 -8.45 8.81
N SER A 400 5.11 -8.30 7.60
CA SER A 400 3.67 -8.42 7.36
C SER A 400 3.13 -9.85 7.57
N LEU A 401 3.96 -10.88 7.39
CA LEU A 401 3.57 -12.26 7.64
C LEU A 401 3.71 -12.66 9.11
N LEU A 402 4.91 -12.43 9.69
CA LEU A 402 5.26 -13.01 10.99
C LEU A 402 4.65 -12.26 12.16
N LEU A 403 4.66 -10.90 12.12
CA LEU A 403 4.21 -10.13 13.28
C LEU A 403 2.72 -10.31 13.58
N PRO A 404 1.82 -10.18 12.59
CA PRO A 404 0.40 -10.47 12.83
C PRO A 404 0.14 -11.94 13.16
N PHE A 405 0.87 -12.86 12.54
CA PHE A 405 0.72 -14.28 12.84
C PHE A 405 1.08 -14.62 14.29
N CYS A 406 2.13 -14.03 14.85
CA CYS A 406 2.46 -14.22 16.27
C CYS A 406 1.32 -13.76 17.20
N TYR A 407 0.65 -12.66 16.86
CA TYR A 407 -0.50 -12.18 17.62
C TYR A 407 -1.70 -13.13 17.48
N ILE A 408 -2.02 -13.57 16.27
CA ILE A 408 -3.11 -14.52 16.01
C ILE A 408 -2.85 -15.85 16.71
N LEU A 409 -1.62 -16.34 16.63
CA LEU A 409 -1.18 -17.56 17.32
C LEU A 409 -1.42 -17.46 18.83
N MET A 410 -1.02 -16.33 19.44
CA MET A 410 -1.28 -16.09 20.87
C MET A 410 -2.79 -16.15 21.18
N TRP A 411 -3.62 -15.47 20.39
CA TRP A 411 -5.07 -15.43 20.61
C TRP A 411 -5.72 -16.79 20.44
N VAL A 412 -5.52 -17.44 19.31
CA VAL A 412 -6.12 -18.75 19.02
C VAL A 412 -5.59 -19.81 19.99
N ALA A 413 -4.31 -19.79 20.33
CA ALA A 413 -3.76 -20.77 21.28
C ALA A 413 -4.31 -20.57 22.71
N ILE A 414 -4.52 -19.35 23.17
CA ILE A 414 -5.07 -19.11 24.51
C ILE A 414 -6.57 -19.37 24.53
N PHE A 415 -7.35 -18.67 23.73
CA PHE A 415 -8.83 -18.76 23.77
C PHE A 415 -9.34 -20.07 23.17
N GLY A 416 -8.76 -20.51 22.06
CA GLY A 416 -9.17 -21.75 21.39
C GLY A 416 -8.87 -22.98 22.24
N ASN A 417 -7.67 -23.12 22.81
CA ASN A 417 -7.37 -24.23 23.68
C ASN A 417 -8.15 -24.21 24.99
N HIS A 418 -8.42 -23.01 25.55
CA HIS A 418 -9.30 -22.89 26.71
C HIS A 418 -10.72 -23.36 26.39
N ALA A 419 -11.25 -22.97 25.23
CA ALA A 419 -12.56 -23.42 24.76
C ALA A 419 -12.62 -24.94 24.56
N LEU A 420 -11.58 -25.50 23.91
CA LEU A 420 -11.48 -26.95 23.71
C LEU A 420 -11.36 -27.73 25.01
N ASP A 421 -10.63 -27.24 25.98
CA ASP A 421 -10.52 -27.85 27.30
C ASP A 421 -11.91 -27.95 28.01
N LEU A 422 -12.73 -26.90 27.92
CA LEU A 422 -14.09 -26.92 28.43
C LEU A 422 -14.95 -28.00 27.75
N VAL A 423 -14.88 -28.09 26.42
CA VAL A 423 -15.62 -29.10 25.65
C VAL A 423 -15.14 -30.51 25.97
N ILE A 424 -13.83 -30.75 26.05
CA ILE A 424 -13.22 -32.07 26.33
C ILE A 424 -13.54 -32.51 27.76
N ARG A 425 -13.59 -31.60 28.72
CA ARG A 425 -14.01 -31.92 30.11
C ARG A 425 -15.51 -32.14 30.25
N GLY A 426 -16.27 -32.07 29.15
CA GLY A 426 -17.69 -32.44 29.11
C GLY A 426 -18.64 -31.29 29.43
N ASN A 427 -18.24 -30.03 29.28
CA ASN A 427 -19.15 -28.87 29.41
C ASN A 427 -20.07 -28.82 28.17
N GLY A 428 -21.20 -29.53 28.24
CA GLY A 428 -22.19 -29.58 27.17
C GLY A 428 -22.88 -28.24 26.92
N GLU A 429 -23.14 -27.47 27.96
CA GLU A 429 -23.77 -26.14 27.85
C GLU A 429 -22.90 -25.18 27.02
N PHE A 430 -21.63 -25.08 27.35
CA PHE A 430 -20.69 -24.24 26.57
C PHE A 430 -20.59 -24.68 25.11
N ARG A 431 -20.47 -26.01 24.89
CA ARG A 431 -20.41 -26.56 23.52
C ARG A 431 -21.64 -26.17 22.71
N ASP A 432 -22.84 -26.42 23.26
CA ASP A 432 -24.11 -26.22 22.56
C ASP A 432 -24.37 -24.74 22.29
N ILE A 433 -24.10 -23.85 23.28
CA ILE A 433 -24.18 -22.40 23.09
C ILE A 433 -23.21 -21.94 22.00
N THR A 434 -21.97 -22.42 21.99
CA THR A 434 -20.96 -21.99 21.01
C THR A 434 -21.27 -22.46 19.59
N LEU A 435 -21.91 -23.63 19.44
CA LEU A 435 -22.34 -24.13 18.12
C LEU A 435 -23.61 -23.44 17.61
N GLU A 436 -24.60 -23.18 18.47
CA GLU A 436 -25.86 -22.56 18.06
C GLU A 436 -25.75 -21.04 17.93
N ARG A 437 -24.95 -20.41 18.79
CA ARG A 437 -24.76 -18.95 18.90
C ARG A 437 -23.27 -18.62 19.05
N PRO A 438 -22.49 -18.79 18.00
CA PRO A 438 -21.03 -18.67 18.08
C PRO A 438 -20.54 -17.30 18.60
N GLU A 439 -21.35 -16.24 18.45
CA GLU A 439 -21.07 -14.92 19.00
C GLU A 439 -21.08 -14.87 20.54
N GLN A 440 -21.68 -15.85 21.21
CA GLN A 440 -21.74 -15.92 22.68
C GLN A 440 -20.55 -16.68 23.28
N GLY A 441 -19.85 -17.52 22.52
CA GLY A 441 -18.82 -18.41 23.04
C GLY A 441 -17.70 -17.71 23.82
N LEU A 442 -17.18 -16.60 23.30
CA LEU A 442 -16.16 -15.79 24.01
C LEU A 442 -16.72 -15.25 25.34
N TYR A 443 -17.91 -14.66 25.30
CA TYR A 443 -18.49 -14.03 26.49
C TYR A 443 -18.85 -15.06 27.56
N TRP A 444 -19.29 -16.27 27.17
CA TRP A 444 -19.49 -17.37 28.11
C TRP A 444 -18.20 -17.70 28.89
N ILE A 445 -17.06 -17.76 28.20
CA ILE A 445 -15.75 -17.95 28.86
C ILE A 445 -15.49 -16.81 29.84
N LEU A 446 -15.66 -15.56 29.42
CA LEU A 446 -15.38 -14.40 30.27
C LEU A 446 -16.30 -14.27 31.47
N GLU A 447 -17.55 -14.77 31.38
CA GLU A 447 -18.51 -14.82 32.49
C GLU A 447 -18.11 -15.81 33.58
N HIS A 448 -17.35 -16.83 33.25
CA HIS A 448 -16.90 -17.88 34.16
C HIS A 448 -15.50 -17.64 34.74
N LEU A 449 -14.85 -16.53 34.38
CA LEU A 449 -13.55 -16.14 34.91
C LEU A 449 -13.63 -15.06 36.00
N PRO A 450 -12.61 -14.99 36.90
CA PRO A 450 -12.55 -13.95 37.93
C PRO A 450 -12.57 -12.54 37.28
N GLY A 451 -13.42 -11.65 37.77
CA GLY A 451 -13.54 -10.30 37.24
C GLY A 451 -14.45 -10.17 36.01
N GLN A 452 -15.40 -11.10 35.83
CA GLN A 452 -16.30 -11.23 34.67
C GLN A 452 -16.78 -9.89 34.09
N LYS A 453 -17.38 -8.98 34.89
CA LYS A 453 -17.93 -7.71 34.39
C LYS A 453 -16.83 -6.79 33.80
N ILE A 454 -15.63 -6.78 34.39
CA ILE A 454 -14.50 -6.00 33.91
C ILE A 454 -13.99 -6.59 32.60
N LEU A 455 -13.90 -7.92 32.52
CA LEU A 455 -13.43 -8.62 31.31
C LEU A 455 -14.39 -8.42 30.14
N ILE A 456 -15.71 -8.52 30.38
CA ILE A 456 -16.72 -8.29 29.34
C ILE A 456 -16.73 -6.82 28.92
N ALA A 457 -16.60 -5.88 29.85
CA ALA A 457 -16.47 -4.45 29.52
C ALA A 457 -15.22 -4.15 28.73
N LEU A 458 -14.08 -4.80 29.07
CA LEU A 458 -12.84 -4.68 28.35
C LEU A 458 -12.96 -5.27 26.92
N ALA A 459 -13.55 -6.47 26.78
CA ALA A 459 -13.79 -7.09 25.50
C ALA A 459 -14.74 -6.25 24.62
N LEU A 460 -15.80 -5.68 25.22
CA LEU A 460 -16.69 -4.74 24.53
C LEU A 460 -15.93 -3.51 24.04
N PHE A 461 -15.10 -2.90 24.88
CA PHE A 461 -14.33 -1.71 24.52
C PHE A 461 -13.34 -2.00 23.41
N VAL A 462 -12.56 -3.08 23.51
CA VAL A 462 -11.65 -3.58 22.47
C VAL A 462 -12.41 -3.84 21.18
N GLY A 463 -13.55 -4.53 21.26
CA GLY A 463 -14.40 -4.81 20.10
C GLY A 463 -14.92 -3.54 19.42
N ILE A 464 -15.42 -2.54 20.19
CA ILE A 464 -15.86 -1.25 19.63
C ILE A 464 -14.70 -0.55 18.91
N LEU A 465 -13.50 -0.53 19.50
CA LEU A 465 -12.34 0.08 18.87
C LEU A 465 -11.98 -0.59 17.54
N PHE A 466 -11.92 -1.91 17.47
CA PHE A 466 -11.71 -2.65 16.24
C PHE A 466 -12.82 -2.37 15.22
N TYR A 467 -14.07 -2.40 15.66
CA TYR A 467 -15.24 -2.18 14.82
C TYR A 467 -15.20 -0.81 14.13
N VAL A 468 -14.97 0.25 14.92
CA VAL A 468 -14.92 1.62 14.41
C VAL A 468 -13.71 1.84 13.51
N THR A 469 -12.53 1.34 13.89
CA THR A 469 -11.33 1.50 13.07
C THR A 469 -11.42 0.77 11.73
N SER A 470 -12.03 -0.41 11.70
CA SER A 470 -12.30 -1.15 10.45
C SER A 470 -13.30 -0.43 9.55
N ALA A 471 -14.38 0.11 10.12
CA ALA A 471 -15.38 0.88 9.38
C ALA A 471 -14.81 2.16 8.77
N ASP A 472 -14.01 2.92 9.54
CA ASP A 472 -13.40 4.17 9.10
C ASP A 472 -12.35 3.94 8.00
N SER A 473 -11.41 3.04 8.25
CA SER A 473 -10.36 2.72 7.31
C SER A 473 -10.92 2.09 6.01
N GLY A 474 -11.95 1.24 6.14
CA GLY A 474 -12.67 0.69 5.00
C GLY A 474 -13.34 1.78 4.16
N ALA A 475 -14.04 2.70 4.78
CA ALA A 475 -14.70 3.81 4.10
C ALA A 475 -13.70 4.71 3.35
N LEU A 476 -12.52 4.97 3.95
CA LEU A 476 -11.44 5.71 3.32
C LEU A 476 -10.96 5.04 2.04
N VAL A 477 -10.61 3.75 2.10
CA VAL A 477 -10.10 3.04 0.93
C VAL A 477 -11.16 2.90 -0.17
N MET A 478 -12.42 2.61 0.19
CA MET A 478 -13.52 2.55 -0.79
C MET A 478 -13.75 3.91 -1.46
N ALA A 479 -13.59 5.01 -0.74
CA ALA A 479 -13.65 6.35 -1.30
C ALA A 479 -12.47 6.61 -2.25
N ASN A 480 -11.26 6.21 -1.85
CA ASN A 480 -10.05 6.36 -2.68
C ASN A 480 -10.16 5.57 -4.00
N LEU A 481 -10.65 4.32 -3.97
CA LEU A 481 -10.89 3.52 -5.17
C LEU A 481 -11.97 4.14 -6.10
N SER A 482 -12.83 5.01 -5.56
CA SER A 482 -13.86 5.73 -6.32
C SER A 482 -13.39 7.09 -6.85
N SER A 483 -12.13 7.46 -6.63
CA SER A 483 -11.56 8.76 -6.94
C SER A 483 -10.35 8.64 -7.86
N ARG A 484 -10.10 9.68 -8.67
CA ARG A 484 -8.87 9.78 -9.47
C ARG A 484 -7.78 10.47 -8.63
N ILE A 485 -7.11 9.68 -7.79
CA ILE A 485 -6.03 10.15 -6.92
C ILE A 485 -4.76 10.33 -7.77
N ARG A 486 -4.10 11.50 -7.63
CA ARG A 486 -2.88 11.84 -8.36
C ARG A 486 -1.61 11.69 -7.53
N SER A 487 -1.72 11.61 -6.22
CA SER A 487 -0.58 11.52 -5.30
C SER A 487 -0.83 10.49 -4.21
N ALA A 488 0.22 9.82 -3.75
CA ALA A 488 0.17 8.84 -2.66
C ALA A 488 -0.29 9.42 -1.30
N ARG A 489 -0.23 10.75 -1.14
CA ARG A 489 -0.62 11.47 0.08
C ARG A 489 -2.02 12.07 0.04
N GLN A 490 -2.66 12.02 -1.12
CA GLN A 490 -4.01 12.55 -1.29
C GLN A 490 -5.05 11.51 -0.94
N ASP A 491 -6.14 11.96 -0.32
CA ASP A 491 -7.31 11.17 0.02
C ASP A 491 -8.56 11.72 -0.66
N ALA A 492 -9.53 10.83 -0.89
CA ALA A 492 -10.83 11.19 -1.45
C ALA A 492 -11.58 12.20 -0.59
N ALA A 493 -12.49 12.94 -1.22
CA ALA A 493 -13.31 13.94 -0.56
C ALA A 493 -14.09 13.34 0.62
N PRO A 494 -14.25 14.06 1.76
CA PRO A 494 -14.93 13.56 2.96
C PRO A 494 -16.35 13.05 2.70
N TRP A 495 -17.12 13.72 1.84
CA TRP A 495 -18.48 13.29 1.51
C TRP A 495 -18.54 11.88 0.90
N LEU A 496 -17.51 11.50 0.14
CA LEU A 496 -17.44 10.19 -0.49
C LEU A 496 -17.13 9.10 0.53
N ARG A 497 -16.27 9.39 1.53
CA ARG A 497 -16.03 8.50 2.68
C ARG A 497 -17.33 8.27 3.45
N ILE A 498 -18.09 9.33 3.74
CA ILE A 498 -19.39 9.26 4.43
C ILE A 498 -20.39 8.42 3.64
N PHE A 499 -20.48 8.69 2.33
CA PHE A 499 -21.37 7.93 1.44
C PHE A 499 -21.02 6.43 1.43
N ARG A 500 -19.72 6.08 1.33
CA ARG A 500 -19.27 4.68 1.32
C ARG A 500 -19.49 3.99 2.66
N ALA A 501 -19.24 4.66 3.79
CA ALA A 501 -19.53 4.15 5.12
C ALA A 501 -21.03 3.86 5.29
N ALA A 502 -21.88 4.80 4.90
CA ALA A 502 -23.34 4.65 5.00
C ALA A 502 -23.84 3.51 4.12
N LEU A 503 -23.39 3.44 2.86
CA LEU A 503 -23.80 2.39 1.93
C LEU A 503 -23.37 1.00 2.40
N THR A 504 -22.15 0.86 2.95
CA THR A 504 -21.67 -0.40 3.55
C THR A 504 -22.48 -0.77 4.78
N GLY A 505 -22.79 0.18 5.66
CA GLY A 505 -23.65 -0.05 6.82
C GLY A 505 -25.06 -0.51 6.45
N ILE A 506 -25.68 0.12 5.45
CA ILE A 506 -26.99 -0.28 4.92
C ILE A 506 -26.93 -1.71 4.36
N LEU A 507 -25.91 -2.04 3.56
CA LEU A 507 -25.72 -3.39 3.03
C LEU A 507 -25.59 -4.41 4.17
N THR A 508 -24.77 -4.11 5.18
CA THR A 508 -24.57 -4.99 6.35
C THR A 508 -25.88 -5.32 7.03
N ILE A 509 -26.67 -4.30 7.35
CA ILE A 509 -27.98 -4.49 8.00
C ILE A 509 -28.94 -5.26 7.09
N ALA A 510 -29.02 -4.90 5.83
CA ALA A 510 -29.88 -5.57 4.86
C ALA A 510 -29.58 -7.07 4.75
N MET A 511 -28.31 -7.42 4.69
CA MET A 511 -27.87 -8.82 4.61
C MET A 511 -28.09 -9.57 5.94
N LEU A 512 -27.87 -8.91 7.09
CA LEU A 512 -28.19 -9.52 8.39
C LEU A 512 -29.68 -9.83 8.51
N VAL A 513 -30.54 -8.94 8.05
CA VAL A 513 -32.00 -9.16 8.02
C VAL A 513 -32.38 -10.32 7.10
N ALA A 514 -31.71 -10.44 5.94
CA ALA A 514 -32.02 -11.46 4.95
C ALA A 514 -31.62 -12.89 5.38
N GLY A 515 -30.54 -13.05 6.17
CA GLY A 515 -30.10 -14.40 6.55
C GLY A 515 -28.95 -14.45 7.55
N GLY A 516 -28.68 -13.35 8.26
CA GLY A 516 -27.63 -13.30 9.30
C GLY A 516 -26.21 -13.34 8.75
N ILE A 517 -25.28 -13.78 9.62
CA ILE A 517 -23.85 -13.94 9.24
C ILE A 517 -23.65 -14.86 8.03
N PRO A 518 -24.34 -16.02 7.92
CA PRO A 518 -24.12 -16.95 6.81
C PRO A 518 -24.30 -16.34 5.41
N ILE A 519 -25.27 -15.45 5.22
CA ILE A 519 -25.51 -14.83 3.91
C ILE A 519 -24.42 -13.80 3.55
N LEU A 520 -23.86 -13.12 4.56
CA LEU A 520 -22.70 -12.25 4.37
C LEU A 520 -21.46 -13.04 3.94
N GLN A 521 -21.25 -14.21 4.52
CA GLN A 521 -20.17 -15.13 4.13
C GLN A 521 -20.36 -15.61 2.69
N GLN A 522 -21.58 -16.07 2.34
CA GLN A 522 -21.92 -16.50 0.98
C GLN A 522 -21.71 -15.40 -0.04
N ALA A 523 -22.19 -14.19 0.24
CA ALA A 523 -21.99 -13.04 -0.63
C ALA A 523 -20.52 -12.70 -0.82
N THR A 524 -19.70 -12.81 0.22
CA THR A 524 -18.25 -12.57 0.15
C THR A 524 -17.57 -13.58 -0.78
N ILE A 525 -17.93 -14.87 -0.70
CA ILE A 525 -17.37 -15.93 -1.58
C ILE A 525 -17.61 -15.56 -3.05
N VAL A 526 -18.81 -15.12 -3.39
CA VAL A 526 -19.18 -14.79 -4.78
C VAL A 526 -18.52 -13.50 -5.25
N MET A 527 -18.58 -12.44 -4.42
CA MET A 527 -18.15 -11.10 -4.82
C MET A 527 -16.62 -10.89 -4.81
N ALA A 528 -15.87 -11.79 -4.18
CA ALA A 528 -14.40 -11.79 -4.24
C ALA A 528 -13.85 -12.36 -5.56
N LEU A 529 -14.63 -13.15 -6.29
CA LEU A 529 -14.17 -13.86 -7.49
C LEU A 529 -13.63 -12.94 -8.61
N PRO A 530 -14.26 -11.83 -8.98
CA PRO A 530 -13.72 -10.94 -10.01
C PRO A 530 -12.34 -10.38 -9.63
N PHE A 531 -12.14 -10.01 -8.36
CA PHE A 531 -10.88 -9.46 -7.90
C PHE A 531 -9.77 -10.51 -7.82
N SER A 532 -10.10 -11.77 -7.62
CA SER A 532 -9.12 -12.87 -7.61
C SER A 532 -8.33 -12.98 -8.93
N GLY A 533 -8.95 -12.69 -10.07
CA GLY A 533 -8.28 -12.62 -11.37
C GLY A 533 -7.26 -11.46 -11.44
N VAL A 534 -7.57 -10.33 -10.82
CA VAL A 534 -6.66 -9.17 -10.77
C VAL A 534 -5.39 -9.49 -9.99
N LEU A 535 -5.47 -10.31 -8.93
CA LEU A 535 -4.30 -10.71 -8.14
C LEU A 535 -3.25 -11.47 -8.96
N ILE A 536 -3.67 -12.28 -9.92
CA ILE A 536 -2.75 -12.97 -10.85
C ILE A 536 -2.01 -11.95 -11.71
N LEU A 537 -2.74 -10.97 -12.23
CA LEU A 537 -2.11 -9.91 -13.04
C LEU A 537 -1.14 -9.09 -12.21
N ILE A 538 -1.45 -8.80 -10.93
CA ILE A 538 -0.54 -8.10 -10.01
C ILE A 538 0.74 -8.91 -9.79
N MET A 539 0.67 -10.21 -9.57
CA MET A 539 1.86 -11.06 -9.43
C MET A 539 2.74 -10.99 -10.69
N TYR A 540 2.13 -11.09 -11.86
CA TYR A 540 2.86 -11.02 -13.13
C TYR A 540 3.53 -9.65 -13.35
N THR A 541 2.79 -8.56 -13.16
CA THR A 541 3.32 -7.19 -13.38
C THR A 541 4.42 -6.84 -12.37
N LEU A 542 4.26 -7.24 -11.12
CA LEU A 542 5.27 -7.03 -10.08
C LEU A 542 6.56 -7.81 -10.40
N TRP A 543 6.44 -9.09 -10.75
CA TRP A 543 7.60 -9.90 -11.14
C TRP A 543 8.30 -9.33 -12.38
N ARG A 544 7.55 -8.97 -13.42
CA ARG A 544 8.10 -8.36 -14.64
C ARG A 544 8.86 -7.07 -14.32
N SER A 545 8.27 -6.18 -13.52
CA SER A 545 8.87 -4.90 -13.17
C SER A 545 10.13 -5.04 -12.32
N LEU A 546 10.14 -5.96 -11.34
CA LEU A 546 11.31 -6.24 -10.51
C LEU A 546 12.44 -6.89 -11.34
N SER A 547 12.10 -7.81 -12.24
CA SER A 547 13.10 -8.44 -13.12
C SER A 547 13.74 -7.44 -14.08
N THR A 548 12.95 -6.52 -14.62
CA THR A 548 13.40 -5.41 -15.46
C THR A 548 14.37 -4.50 -14.71
N GLU A 549 14.01 -4.09 -13.49
CA GLU A 549 14.85 -3.23 -12.66
C GLU A 549 16.18 -3.91 -12.29
N ASP A 550 16.14 -5.19 -11.98
CA ASP A 550 17.33 -5.94 -11.62
C ASP A 550 18.28 -6.10 -12.82
N THR A 551 17.75 -6.37 -14.02
CA THR A 551 18.56 -6.44 -15.25
C THR A 551 19.24 -5.10 -15.54
N TYR A 552 18.51 -4.00 -15.36
CA TYR A 552 19.07 -2.65 -15.49
C TYR A 552 20.19 -2.38 -14.46
N ASN A 553 19.97 -2.71 -13.19
CA ASN A 553 20.99 -2.53 -12.14
C ASN A 553 22.22 -3.41 -12.35
N GLN A 554 22.07 -4.61 -12.91
CA GLN A 554 23.19 -5.46 -13.29
C GLN A 554 24.00 -4.86 -14.45
N ALA A 555 23.33 -4.31 -15.46
CA ALA A 555 23.98 -3.63 -16.58
C ALA A 555 24.78 -2.39 -16.09
N LEU A 556 24.21 -1.60 -15.16
CA LEU A 556 24.91 -0.49 -14.52
C LEU A 556 26.18 -0.96 -13.78
N SER A 557 26.07 -2.00 -12.96
CA SER A 557 27.21 -2.53 -12.19
C SER A 557 28.30 -3.13 -13.09
N GLN A 558 27.93 -3.60 -14.28
CA GLN A 558 28.86 -4.15 -15.26
C GLN A 558 29.55 -3.04 -16.01
N ALA A 559 28.85 -1.98 -16.39
CA ALA A 559 29.41 -0.79 -17.01
C ALA A 559 30.41 -0.08 -16.06
N ASP A 560 30.08 0.06 -14.79
CA ASP A 560 30.97 0.65 -13.77
C ASP A 560 32.23 -0.22 -13.54
N ARG A 561 32.11 -1.55 -13.57
CA ARG A 561 33.24 -2.47 -13.50
C ARG A 561 34.11 -2.37 -14.73
N ASN A 562 33.52 -2.29 -15.92
CA ASN A 562 34.27 -2.16 -17.18
C ASN A 562 35.03 -0.83 -17.26
N ARG A 563 34.43 0.26 -16.73
CA ARG A 563 35.10 1.57 -16.57
C ARG A 563 36.26 1.49 -15.58
N ALA A 564 36.07 0.85 -14.42
CA ALA A 564 37.11 0.68 -13.41
C ALA A 564 38.29 -0.19 -13.90
N LEU A 565 38.03 -1.12 -14.82
CA LEU A 565 39.04 -2.01 -15.41
C LEU A 565 39.66 -1.44 -16.72
N GLY A 566 39.24 -0.24 -17.15
CA GLY A 566 39.83 0.41 -18.36
C GLY A 566 39.44 -0.27 -19.69
N PHE A 567 38.42 -1.12 -19.72
CA PHE A 567 38.02 -1.85 -20.92
C PHE A 567 37.24 -1.01 -21.94
N ASN A 568 36.80 0.21 -21.61
CA ASN A 568 36.22 1.14 -22.58
C ASN A 568 37.27 2.13 -23.08
N GLY A 569 37.73 1.95 -24.29
CA GLY A 569 38.76 2.74 -24.95
C GLY A 569 38.38 4.21 -25.26
N SER A 570 37.42 4.81 -24.55
CA SER A 570 36.98 6.20 -24.72
C SER A 570 37.27 7.11 -23.52
N ALA A 571 37.96 6.62 -22.49
CA ALA A 571 38.30 7.44 -21.31
C ALA A 571 39.54 8.35 -21.52
N ALA A 572 40.05 8.48 -22.74
CA ALA A 572 41.24 9.26 -23.05
C ALA A 572 40.97 10.76 -23.26
N GLY A 573 40.08 11.36 -22.53
CA GLY A 573 39.80 12.79 -22.70
C GLY A 573 39.07 13.49 -21.56
N LEU A 574 38.52 12.77 -20.60
CA LEU A 574 37.88 13.42 -19.44
C LEU A 574 38.95 13.70 -18.38
N GLU A 575 39.44 14.93 -18.29
CA GLU A 575 40.16 15.41 -17.12
C GLU A 575 39.34 15.13 -15.88
N GLN A 576 39.79 14.16 -15.07
CA GLN A 576 39.20 13.90 -13.79
C GLN A 576 39.39 15.14 -12.93
N THR A 577 38.31 15.75 -12.45
CA THR A 577 38.37 16.85 -11.50
C THR A 577 39.26 16.43 -10.33
N PRO A 578 40.35 17.20 -10.01
CA PRO A 578 41.30 16.86 -8.96
C PRO A 578 40.53 16.58 -7.65
N TRP A 579 40.92 15.53 -6.91
CA TRP A 579 40.21 15.14 -5.67
C TRP A 579 40.09 16.26 -4.64
N ARG A 580 41.02 17.23 -4.64
CA ARG A 580 40.94 18.42 -3.76
C ARG A 580 39.80 19.33 -4.14
N GLU A 581 39.58 19.54 -5.41
CA GLU A 581 38.50 20.32 -5.96
C GLU A 581 37.14 19.66 -5.66
N ARG A 582 37.06 18.35 -5.84
CA ARG A 582 35.89 17.53 -5.42
C ARG A 582 35.59 17.66 -3.93
N LEU A 583 36.63 17.65 -3.09
CA LEU A 583 36.47 17.79 -1.63
C LEU A 583 35.93 19.19 -1.28
N THR A 584 36.45 20.24 -1.92
CA THR A 584 35.98 21.62 -1.71
C THR A 584 34.50 21.74 -2.08
N HIS A 585 34.10 21.21 -3.23
CA HIS A 585 32.72 21.23 -3.69
C HIS A 585 31.78 20.39 -2.79
N THR A 586 32.26 19.28 -2.25
CA THR A 586 31.47 18.44 -1.33
C THR A 586 31.16 19.17 -0.02
N LEU A 587 32.02 20.09 0.40
CA LEU A 587 31.91 20.81 1.66
C LEU A 587 31.25 22.19 1.54
N ASN A 588 31.12 22.73 0.33
CA ASN A 588 30.48 24.04 0.10
C ASN A 588 28.94 23.90 0.00
N SER A 589 28.26 24.88 0.57
CA SER A 589 26.82 25.09 0.33
C SER A 589 26.64 25.87 -0.97
N VAL A 590 25.74 25.39 -1.83
CA VAL A 590 25.39 26.03 -3.11
C VAL A 590 24.13 26.88 -2.91
N SER A 591 24.18 28.13 -3.32
CA SER A 591 23.03 29.03 -3.26
C SER A 591 22.04 28.76 -4.41
N PRO A 592 20.75 29.18 -4.28
CA PRO A 592 19.77 29.07 -5.36
C PRO A 592 20.20 29.75 -6.66
N ASP A 593 20.88 30.90 -6.56
CA ASP A 593 21.37 31.67 -7.72
C ASP A 593 22.51 30.93 -8.44
N GLU A 594 23.43 30.31 -7.70
CA GLU A 594 24.50 29.50 -8.27
C GLU A 594 23.96 28.24 -8.96
N ALA A 595 23.01 27.55 -8.33
CA ALA A 595 22.35 26.40 -8.94
C ALA A 595 21.54 26.80 -10.19
N GLY A 596 20.83 27.92 -10.16
CA GLY A 596 20.13 28.48 -11.32
C GLY A 596 21.08 28.81 -12.47
N ASN A 597 22.20 29.47 -12.19
CA ASN A 597 23.23 29.76 -13.19
C ASN A 597 23.86 28.47 -13.79
N ALA A 598 24.05 27.44 -12.96
CA ALA A 598 24.54 26.14 -13.43
C ALA A 598 23.52 25.46 -14.35
N MET A 599 22.23 25.52 -13.99
CA MET A 599 21.15 24.98 -14.82
C MET A 599 21.10 25.66 -16.18
N GLU A 600 21.10 27.00 -16.23
CA GLU A 600 20.98 27.77 -17.47
C GLU A 600 22.22 27.68 -18.35
N ARG A 601 23.43 27.77 -17.77
CA ARG A 601 24.65 27.91 -18.54
C ARG A 601 25.35 26.60 -18.84
N ARG A 602 25.07 25.54 -18.12
CA ARG A 602 25.76 24.25 -18.26
C ARG A 602 24.82 23.09 -18.56
N ILE A 603 23.74 22.95 -17.77
CA ILE A 603 22.84 21.79 -17.90
C ILE A 603 21.98 21.91 -19.16
N VAL A 604 21.20 22.98 -19.29
CA VAL A 604 20.29 23.17 -20.44
C VAL A 604 21.04 23.15 -21.78
N PRO A 605 22.19 23.84 -21.94
CA PRO A 605 22.97 23.78 -23.18
C PRO A 605 23.47 22.36 -23.48
N ALA A 606 23.88 21.57 -22.49
CA ALA A 606 24.30 20.19 -22.68
C ALA A 606 23.13 19.31 -23.18
N LEU A 607 21.95 19.43 -22.59
CA LEU A 607 20.74 18.72 -23.03
C LEU A 607 20.35 19.09 -24.46
N GLU A 608 20.40 20.39 -24.80
CA GLU A 608 20.10 20.88 -26.16
C GLU A 608 21.15 20.43 -27.19
N ALA A 609 22.41 20.34 -26.82
CA ALA A 609 23.46 19.81 -27.68
C ALA A 609 23.20 18.36 -28.02
N VAL A 610 22.90 17.52 -27.00
CA VAL A 610 22.57 16.09 -27.22
C VAL A 610 21.27 15.95 -28.02
N ALA A 611 20.23 16.73 -27.72
CA ALA A 611 18.97 16.71 -28.48
C ALA A 611 19.21 17.08 -29.96
N THR A 612 20.09 18.05 -30.23
CA THR A 612 20.41 18.47 -31.59
C THR A 612 21.13 17.37 -32.39
N GLU A 613 22.07 16.67 -31.76
CA GLU A 613 22.76 15.54 -32.44
C GLU A 613 21.76 14.37 -32.67
N LEU A 614 20.92 14.04 -31.70
CA LEU A 614 19.91 13.00 -31.90
C LEU A 614 18.90 13.34 -33.02
N ARG A 615 18.52 14.60 -33.17
CA ARG A 615 17.65 15.06 -34.27
C ARG A 615 18.33 14.95 -35.66
N LYS A 616 19.64 15.11 -35.74
CA LYS A 616 20.39 14.87 -36.98
C LYS A 616 20.31 13.43 -37.45
N GLU A 617 20.23 12.50 -36.50
CA GLU A 617 20.08 11.06 -36.75
C GLU A 617 18.59 10.65 -36.88
N ASN A 618 17.66 11.59 -37.10
CA ASN A 618 16.20 11.39 -37.20
C ASN A 618 15.53 10.82 -35.96
N VAL A 619 16.13 11.04 -34.78
CA VAL A 619 15.54 10.67 -33.50
C VAL A 619 14.81 11.87 -32.93
N SER A 620 13.53 11.71 -32.55
CA SER A 620 12.73 12.77 -31.92
C SER A 620 13.21 13.01 -30.49
N ALA A 621 13.80 14.18 -30.24
CA ALA A 621 14.35 14.57 -28.96
C ALA A 621 13.96 16.02 -28.63
N GLU A 622 13.39 16.24 -27.46
CA GLU A 622 12.93 17.56 -26.99
C GLU A 622 13.45 17.86 -25.59
N VAL A 623 13.79 19.13 -25.34
CA VAL A 623 14.23 19.64 -24.04
C VAL A 623 13.14 20.49 -23.44
N PHE A 624 12.74 20.15 -22.23
CA PHE A 624 11.76 20.89 -21.45
C PHE A 624 12.42 21.53 -20.23
N VAL A 625 12.08 22.80 -19.97
CA VAL A 625 12.54 23.53 -18.80
C VAL A 625 11.29 24.05 -18.06
N GLU A 626 11.15 23.67 -16.79
CA GLU A 626 9.99 23.99 -15.98
C GLU A 626 10.41 24.68 -14.67
N GLY A 627 9.66 25.71 -14.28
CA GLY A 627 9.89 26.48 -13.06
C GLY A 627 9.33 25.82 -11.79
N PRO A 628 9.32 26.55 -10.67
CA PRO A 628 8.89 26.05 -9.35
C PRO A 628 7.40 25.67 -9.25
N GLU A 629 6.58 26.07 -10.22
CA GLU A 629 5.15 25.74 -10.25
C GLU A 629 4.85 24.28 -10.54
N ALA A 630 5.82 23.55 -11.13
CA ALA A 630 5.73 22.12 -11.42
C ALA A 630 6.14 21.26 -10.21
N GLN A 631 5.55 21.54 -9.04
CA GLN A 631 5.86 20.85 -7.79
C GLN A 631 5.63 19.34 -7.91
N ASP A 632 6.60 18.52 -7.50
CA ASP A 632 6.44 17.05 -7.39
C ASP A 632 5.65 16.75 -6.11
N PRO A 633 4.41 16.27 -6.20
CA PRO A 633 3.57 16.05 -5.03
C PRO A 633 4.13 15.00 -4.06
N ASP A 634 5.10 14.19 -4.49
CA ASP A 634 5.68 13.11 -3.70
C ASP A 634 7.04 13.44 -3.07
N ASP A 635 7.61 14.64 -3.33
CA ASP A 635 8.86 15.11 -2.75
C ASP A 635 8.58 16.23 -1.72
N GLU A 636 8.92 15.99 -0.44
CA GLU A 636 8.75 16.98 0.65
C GLU A 636 9.73 18.16 0.56
N ARG A 637 10.77 18.00 -0.26
CA ARG A 637 11.81 19.03 -0.38
C ARG A 637 11.30 20.18 -1.24
N THR A 638 11.75 21.38 -0.94
CA THR A 638 11.44 22.57 -1.74
C THR A 638 12.04 22.41 -3.13
N PHE A 639 11.17 22.43 -4.12
CA PHE A 639 11.51 22.29 -5.53
C PHE A 639 11.60 23.67 -6.18
N LEU A 640 12.70 23.94 -6.90
CA LEU A 640 12.98 25.25 -7.52
C LEU A 640 12.89 25.23 -9.05
N GLY A 641 12.84 24.04 -9.67
CA GLY A 641 12.73 23.88 -11.11
C GLY A 641 13.37 22.60 -11.62
N ARG A 642 13.11 22.27 -12.90
CA ARG A 642 13.74 21.12 -13.58
C ARG A 642 14.04 21.39 -15.04
N ALA A 643 15.07 20.69 -15.57
CA ALA A 643 15.33 20.55 -17.00
C ALA A 643 15.26 19.07 -17.36
N SER A 644 14.66 18.73 -18.48
CA SER A 644 14.56 17.34 -18.92
C SER A 644 14.76 17.19 -20.44
N LEU A 645 15.47 16.14 -20.84
CA LEU A 645 15.54 15.66 -22.22
C LEU A 645 14.62 14.46 -22.36
N VAL A 646 13.71 14.51 -23.33
CA VAL A 646 12.78 13.41 -23.66
C VAL A 646 13.08 12.96 -25.08
N VAL A 647 13.30 11.65 -25.26
CA VAL A 647 13.49 11.02 -26.57
C VAL A 647 12.35 10.04 -26.79
N SER A 648 11.57 10.23 -27.86
CA SER A 648 10.41 9.41 -28.20
C SER A 648 10.55 8.77 -29.58
N SER A 649 10.01 7.56 -29.74
CA SER A 649 9.97 6.85 -31.01
C SER A 649 8.94 7.40 -32.01
N HIS A 650 8.08 8.32 -31.59
CA HIS A 650 7.05 8.95 -32.45
C HIS A 650 7.07 10.47 -32.24
N PRO A 651 6.87 11.26 -33.31
CA PRO A 651 6.76 12.72 -33.17
C PRO A 651 5.57 13.09 -32.28
N ALA A 652 5.78 14.07 -31.40
CA ALA A 652 4.77 14.57 -30.49
C ALA A 652 3.53 15.07 -31.25
N THR A 653 2.36 14.50 -30.98
CA THR A 653 1.09 15.08 -31.39
C THR A 653 0.75 16.22 -30.42
N ASP A 654 0.23 17.30 -30.98
CA ASP A 654 -0.02 18.67 -30.44
C ASP A 654 -0.96 18.78 -29.22
N SER A 655 -1.05 17.76 -28.39
CA SER A 655 -1.84 17.81 -27.14
C SER A 655 -0.87 17.85 -25.94
N GLY A 656 -0.76 19.06 -25.36
CA GLY A 656 0.08 19.37 -24.19
C GLY A 656 -0.35 18.70 -22.87
N GLU A 657 -0.68 17.42 -22.90
CA GLU A 657 -0.88 16.58 -21.72
C GLU A 657 0.42 15.84 -21.40
N GLU A 658 0.90 15.97 -20.17
CA GLU A 658 1.98 15.17 -19.61
C GLU A 658 1.73 13.69 -19.90
N GLN A 659 2.37 13.16 -20.96
CA GLN A 659 2.32 11.73 -21.24
C GLN A 659 3.15 11.02 -20.16
N SER A 660 2.43 10.36 -19.29
CA SER A 660 2.90 9.40 -18.33
C SER A 660 3.92 8.43 -18.94
N SER A 661 4.96 8.15 -18.17
CA SER A 661 6.00 7.15 -18.34
C SER A 661 5.58 5.94 -19.19
N SER A 662 5.67 6.00 -20.50
CA SER A 662 5.70 4.80 -21.32
C SER A 662 7.12 4.25 -21.32
N ILE A 663 7.27 2.95 -21.29
CA ILE A 663 8.55 2.22 -21.43
C ILE A 663 9.22 2.58 -22.78
N ASP A 664 8.47 3.18 -23.67
CA ASP A 664 8.87 3.53 -25.05
C ASP A 664 9.54 4.90 -25.19
N SER A 665 9.73 5.67 -24.12
CA SER A 665 10.43 6.96 -24.17
C SER A 665 11.57 7.03 -23.16
N PHE A 666 12.75 7.48 -23.62
CA PHE A 666 13.86 7.82 -22.74
C PHE A 666 13.61 9.20 -22.11
N ARG A 667 13.89 9.33 -20.84
CA ARG A 667 13.81 10.61 -20.13
C ARG A 667 15.00 10.80 -19.20
N TYR A 668 15.75 11.89 -19.40
CA TYR A 668 16.80 12.33 -18.50
C TYR A 668 16.37 13.62 -17.81
N VAL A 669 16.34 13.66 -16.48
CA VAL A 669 15.78 14.77 -15.71
C VAL A 669 16.80 15.25 -14.69
N VAL A 670 17.09 16.57 -14.73
CA VAL A 670 17.85 17.28 -13.69
C VAL A 670 16.90 18.16 -12.89
N ARG A 671 16.87 18.01 -11.58
CA ARG A 671 16.00 18.76 -10.66
C ARG A 671 16.80 19.65 -9.76
N MET A 672 16.33 20.87 -9.54
CA MET A 672 16.89 21.80 -8.58
C MET A 672 16.10 21.69 -7.26
N VAL A 673 16.74 21.16 -6.22
CA VAL A 673 16.09 20.77 -4.95
C VAL A 673 16.83 21.38 -3.77
N VAL A 674 16.11 21.96 -2.82
CA VAL A 674 16.67 22.44 -1.56
C VAL A 674 16.81 21.29 -0.58
N THR A 675 17.99 21.10 0.00
CA THR A 675 18.27 20.06 0.99
C THR A 675 19.03 20.64 2.18
N PRO A 676 18.91 20.07 3.38
CA PRO A 676 19.80 20.42 4.48
C PRO A 676 21.26 20.14 4.11
N VAL A 677 22.16 20.99 4.55
CA VAL A 677 23.61 20.74 4.41
C VAL A 677 23.95 19.48 5.18
N PRO A 678 24.64 18.50 4.55
CA PRO A 678 25.00 17.28 5.25
C PRO A 678 25.96 17.58 6.40
N ALA A 679 25.62 17.17 7.61
CA ALA A 679 26.52 17.26 8.77
C ALA A 679 27.60 16.19 8.64
N TYR A 680 28.80 16.58 8.19
CA TYR A 680 29.96 15.70 8.13
C TYR A 680 30.90 15.94 9.33
N GLY A 681 30.97 15.00 10.22
CA GLY A 681 31.99 14.96 11.26
C GLY A 681 31.98 16.18 12.20
N PHE A 682 33.05 16.96 12.20
CA PHE A 682 33.25 18.08 13.12
C PHE A 682 32.81 19.46 12.58
N ALA A 683 32.26 19.52 11.37
CA ALA A 683 31.72 20.77 10.87
C ALA A 683 30.37 21.03 11.57
N VAL A 684 30.36 21.98 12.48
CA VAL A 684 29.13 22.45 13.14
C VAL A 684 28.44 23.40 12.16
N HIS A 685 27.50 22.86 11.38
CA HIS A 685 26.52 23.69 10.69
C HIS A 685 25.32 23.86 11.63
N GLU A 686 24.77 25.05 11.67
CA GLU A 686 23.51 25.26 12.38
C GLU A 686 22.44 24.40 11.72
N ALA A 687 21.46 23.94 12.52
CA ALA A 687 20.45 22.97 12.04
C ALA A 687 19.58 23.48 10.89
N ASP A 688 19.71 24.75 10.53
CA ASP A 688 18.92 25.45 9.49
C ASP A 688 19.71 25.78 8.21
N ASP A 689 20.98 25.33 8.10
CA ASP A 689 21.77 25.58 6.90
C ASP A 689 21.24 24.72 5.71
N LEU A 690 20.80 25.41 4.67
CA LEU A 690 20.24 24.80 3.47
C LEU A 690 21.20 24.97 2.28
N THR A 691 21.25 23.97 1.42
CA THR A 691 21.99 23.97 0.15
C THR A 691 21.06 23.55 -0.99
N VAL A 692 21.36 24.00 -2.20
CA VAL A 692 20.65 23.57 -3.41
C VAL A 692 21.46 22.53 -4.15
N ARG A 693 20.81 21.46 -4.59
CA ARG A 693 21.42 20.40 -5.41
C ARG A 693 20.74 20.34 -6.78
N LEU A 694 21.53 20.06 -7.82
CA LEU A 694 21.05 19.70 -9.15
C LEU A 694 21.04 18.17 -9.26
N GLU A 695 19.95 17.54 -8.83
CA GLU A 695 19.86 16.08 -8.78
C GLU A 695 19.42 15.49 -10.13
N VAL A 696 20.26 14.63 -10.69
CA VAL A 696 19.86 13.68 -11.74
C VAL A 696 19.19 12.49 -11.08
N ARG A 697 18.01 12.12 -11.59
CA ARG A 697 17.30 10.94 -11.12
C ARG A 697 17.13 9.95 -12.27
N PRO A 698 17.77 8.78 -12.18
CA PRO A 698 17.61 7.75 -13.18
C PRO A 698 16.16 7.31 -13.32
N HIS A 699 15.71 7.05 -14.53
CA HIS A 699 14.36 6.57 -14.82
C HIS A 699 14.02 5.24 -14.11
N SER A 700 15.03 4.44 -13.80
CA SER A 700 14.93 3.16 -13.08
C SER A 700 14.69 3.28 -11.57
N GLY A 701 14.67 4.49 -10.99
CA GLY A 701 14.41 4.70 -9.58
C GLY A 701 15.62 4.54 -8.64
N GLY A 702 16.85 4.65 -9.14
CA GLY A 702 18.08 4.65 -8.34
C GLY A 702 18.29 5.90 -7.48
N GLN A 703 19.39 5.96 -6.74
CA GLN A 703 19.80 7.13 -5.98
C GLN A 703 20.14 8.29 -6.92
N GLY A 704 19.57 9.46 -6.67
CA GLY A 704 19.92 10.68 -7.37
C GLY A 704 21.33 11.13 -6.98
N TYR A 705 22.07 11.70 -7.94
CA TYR A 705 23.39 12.29 -7.72
C TYR A 705 23.39 13.76 -8.16
N ASP A 706 24.29 14.53 -7.58
CA ASP A 706 24.42 15.97 -7.81
C ASP A 706 25.35 16.25 -8.98
N VAL A 707 24.90 17.10 -9.89
CA VAL A 707 25.64 17.54 -11.09
C VAL A 707 25.90 19.04 -11.10
N VAL A 708 25.72 19.72 -9.96
CA VAL A 708 25.87 21.19 -9.86
C VAL A 708 27.24 21.68 -10.31
N ASP A 709 28.29 20.89 -10.09
CA ASP A 709 29.68 21.23 -10.40
C ASP A 709 30.15 20.73 -11.78
N TRP A 710 29.30 20.00 -12.49
CA TRP A 710 29.68 19.41 -13.78
C TRP A 710 29.71 20.47 -14.89
N ASN A 711 30.65 20.29 -15.84
CA ASN A 711 30.63 21.07 -17.06
C ASN A 711 29.65 20.46 -18.09
N SER A 712 29.38 21.21 -19.18
CA SER A 712 28.38 20.78 -20.18
C SER A 712 28.77 19.46 -20.87
N ASP A 713 30.07 19.20 -21.09
CA ASP A 713 30.54 17.95 -21.72
C ASP A 713 30.32 16.74 -20.78
N GLN A 714 30.58 16.89 -19.48
CA GLN A 714 30.36 15.85 -18.50
C GLN A 714 28.85 15.49 -18.41
N VAL A 715 27.97 16.51 -18.45
CA VAL A 715 26.53 16.28 -18.49
C VAL A 715 26.10 15.59 -19.78
N ALA A 716 26.62 16.01 -20.94
CA ALA A 716 26.30 15.39 -22.21
C ALA A 716 26.74 13.91 -22.27
N HIS A 717 27.92 13.59 -21.74
CA HIS A 717 28.38 12.20 -21.64
C HIS A 717 27.51 11.36 -20.73
N ASP A 718 27.06 11.91 -19.58
CA ASP A 718 26.18 11.21 -18.68
C ASP A 718 24.78 10.95 -19.30
N VAL A 719 24.25 11.92 -20.04
CA VAL A 719 23.02 11.74 -20.83
C VAL A 719 23.18 10.60 -21.84
N LEU A 720 24.29 10.56 -22.58
CA LEU A 720 24.55 9.50 -23.53
C LEU A 720 24.73 8.13 -22.88
N ASP A 721 25.44 8.07 -21.76
CA ASP A 721 25.57 6.85 -20.97
C ASP A 721 24.21 6.30 -20.53
N HIS A 722 23.29 7.16 -20.11
CA HIS A 722 21.92 6.78 -19.73
C HIS A 722 21.11 6.37 -20.97
N TYR A 723 21.28 7.04 -22.08
CA TYR A 723 20.58 6.76 -23.33
C TYR A 723 21.01 5.41 -23.93
N GLU A 724 22.32 5.13 -24.01
CA GLU A 724 22.87 3.84 -24.45
C GLU A 724 22.32 2.66 -23.62
N ARG A 725 22.29 2.82 -22.31
CA ARG A 725 21.74 1.81 -21.39
C ARG A 725 20.26 1.58 -21.61
N TRP A 726 19.52 2.64 -21.89
CA TRP A 726 18.10 2.53 -22.22
C TRP A 726 17.90 1.80 -23.55
N LEU A 727 18.72 2.06 -24.57
CA LEU A 727 18.70 1.34 -25.85
C LEU A 727 19.02 -0.16 -25.68
N GLU A 728 20.00 -0.52 -24.87
CA GLU A 728 20.31 -1.92 -24.55
C GLU A 728 19.13 -2.61 -23.85
N TYR A 729 18.46 -1.89 -22.97
CA TYR A 729 17.26 -2.38 -22.29
C TYR A 729 16.11 -2.63 -23.27
N VAL A 730 15.78 -1.67 -24.14
CA VAL A 730 14.74 -1.82 -25.17
C VAL A 730 15.07 -2.96 -26.11
N GLY A 731 16.31 -3.05 -26.60
CA GLY A 731 16.74 -4.13 -27.48
C GLY A 731 16.72 -5.53 -26.84
N THR A 732 16.90 -5.62 -25.51
CA THR A 732 16.77 -6.90 -24.78
C THR A 732 15.31 -7.27 -24.54
N SER A 733 14.45 -6.30 -24.33
CA SER A 733 13.00 -6.45 -24.18
C SER A 733 12.36 -6.97 -25.47
N GLU A 734 12.68 -6.38 -26.62
CA GLU A 734 12.20 -6.84 -27.94
C GLU A 734 12.67 -8.25 -28.29
N LYS A 735 13.92 -8.60 -27.97
CA LYS A 735 14.43 -9.96 -28.14
C LYS A 735 13.72 -10.98 -27.24
N SER A 736 13.26 -10.59 -26.07
CA SER A 736 12.50 -11.46 -25.17
C SER A 736 11.08 -11.67 -25.68
N GLU A 737 10.44 -10.63 -26.19
CA GLU A 737 9.08 -10.70 -26.78
C GLU A 737 9.06 -11.52 -28.07
N SER A 738 10.07 -11.35 -28.94
CA SER A 738 10.19 -12.16 -30.17
C SER A 738 10.48 -13.65 -29.90
N ARG A 739 11.14 -13.98 -28.79
CA ARG A 739 11.30 -15.37 -28.35
C ARG A 739 10.05 -15.97 -27.74
N PHE A 740 9.21 -15.17 -27.10
CA PHE A 740 7.94 -15.62 -26.53
C PHE A 740 6.86 -15.80 -27.61
N SER A 741 6.78 -14.89 -28.58
CA SER A 741 5.85 -14.99 -29.72
C SER A 741 6.18 -16.13 -30.71
N ARG A 742 7.42 -16.64 -30.74
CA ARG A 742 7.80 -17.83 -31.52
C ARG A 742 7.58 -19.16 -30.79
N ARG A 743 7.17 -19.12 -29.50
CA ARG A 743 6.86 -20.33 -28.72
C ARG A 743 5.38 -20.51 -28.39
N LEU A 744 4.53 -19.54 -28.75
CA LEU A 744 3.08 -19.65 -28.82
C LEU A 744 2.63 -19.80 -30.29
#